data_26828ff259e704ed03998df338abb9de
#
_entry.id   26828ff259e704ed03998df338abb9de
#
_cell.length_a   1.000
_cell.length_b   1.000
_cell.length_c   1.000
_cell.angle_alpha   90.00
_cell.angle_beta   90.00
_cell.angle_gamma   90.00
#
_symmetry.space_group_name_H-M   'P 1'
#
loop_
_entity.id
_entity.type
_entity.pdbx_description
1 polymer ?
#
loop_
_entity_poly.entity_id
_entity_poly.type
_entity_poly.pdbx_seq_one_letter_code
_entity_poly.pdbx_strand_id
1 'polypeptide(L)'
;MPQTLLHHHYNGHNGHAMTNGHHNGYPNGHVNHNGHTNHNGHGHYIQNGHAKTNGHIGGGRGNRKIADNVCTIIKFKRDLEKRKIHSTLKNQHVYLEKPSESELSSNGNGRAWMNGHVKPEDKQSTLSRYCTTERQRTPPTNYQAIKRTCRERGSLYEDPDFPANQKSLYHHKKPSLQPLVWMRPHEICQRPKFIAETNPETYRFAVEAGELGDQYLLSAVASLALTPKFLDRVVPPEQGFDTTASYCGVFIFRFWHFGEWRDIVIDDRLPTYKGRLVHLHSSNNTDFWAALLEKAYAKFYGCYENLQQGSTTRALQDLTGGIVQSFGLTHQDRFLTFQVLNSAVPRSSLLIATITQEKDNKRQLRLRNGLITHHAYSVTGLARVRGATGETPLVRLRNPWARGEWTGAWSERSWEWDGLSNRDKELLSVRVTNEGEFWMSFDDFARHFTQLDLVHIGPDDWMMEGALHSKQPWRAVLARRRWRAGYNAGGGPTYTETTAMNPQFHVQIPRSSSNKCHVVVSITQYYETSIQDVKKKKPLYAIGFAVYEIPHSMQRLTPHFVTEQKPLDVTNHSVAREVVTFFTLPPGDYIVVPQTNIPNLDGKFLLRIFTDEQSNIWEVNEDNVIIRNISSEFVDENSSPILTDNKSVLSKMLLKYPPEVDASQLQKILKSQWKAYLTEKPTLELCKSLIMLRDYNISGRITLIDIPVLMHMLQFWRMAFQKFSHNSGKTSSYNLRALLWEAGCTVSNKVLECLVLRFAKNRILTTENYIMALVRLHLSHERYHNLDTKMKSNPLSLEEMILMTIYS
;
A
#
# COMPACT_ATOMS: atom_id res chain seq x y z
N MET A 1 7.10 33.79 0.11
CA MET A 1 8.21 33.29 0.93
C MET A 1 8.64 31.95 0.41
N PRO A 2 9.90 31.74 0.08
CA PRO A 2 10.39 30.51 -0.53
C PRO A 2 10.34 29.37 0.48
N GLN A 3 9.98 28.24 -0.01
CA GLN A 3 9.66 27.05 0.77
C GLN A 3 10.79 26.06 0.66
N THR A 4 11.46 25.67 1.73
CA THR A 4 12.51 24.64 1.83
C THR A 4 11.93 23.26 2.15
N LEU A 5 12.48 22.22 1.57
CA LEU A 5 12.19 20.84 1.92
C LEU A 5 12.65 20.57 3.37
N LEU A 6 11.75 20.19 4.22
CA LEU A 6 12.07 19.67 5.54
C LEU A 6 11.76 18.18 5.54
N HIS A 7 12.81 17.36 5.46
CA HIS A 7 12.75 15.94 5.71
C HIS A 7 12.80 15.68 7.21
N HIS A 8 11.76 15.12 7.76
CA HIS A 8 11.80 14.52 9.08
C HIS A 8 11.50 13.03 8.97
N HIS A 9 12.55 12.22 9.10
CA HIS A 9 12.45 10.77 9.22
C HIS A 9 12.27 10.42 10.70
N TYR A 10 11.22 9.69 10.97
CA TYR A 10 10.99 9.15 12.30
C TYR A 10 11.24 7.64 12.27
N ASN A 11 12.42 7.26 12.76
CA ASN A 11 12.70 5.90 13.17
C ASN A 11 12.46 5.81 14.69
N GLY A 12 11.46 5.06 15.07
CA GLY A 12 11.26 4.72 16.47
C GLY A 12 12.34 3.76 16.98
N HIS A 13 13.54 4.26 17.23
CA HIS A 13 14.56 3.53 17.95
C HIS A 13 14.80 4.19 19.29
N ASN A 14 14.63 3.41 20.35
CA ASN A 14 15.02 3.74 21.71
C ASN A 14 16.51 4.05 21.76
N GLY A 15 16.84 5.30 22.02
CA GLY A 15 18.19 5.72 22.32
C GLY A 15 18.58 5.30 23.75
N HIS A 16 19.69 4.62 23.88
CA HIS A 16 20.32 4.40 25.18
C HIS A 16 20.93 5.72 25.66
N ALA A 17 20.54 6.15 26.85
CA ALA A 17 21.16 7.24 27.57
C ALA A 17 22.55 6.83 28.03
N MET A 18 23.56 7.58 27.68
CA MET A 18 24.85 7.52 28.34
C MET A 18 24.87 8.45 29.55
N THR A 19 25.20 7.90 30.68
CA THR A 19 25.43 8.57 31.95
C THR A 19 26.76 9.32 31.93
N ASN A 20 26.70 10.59 32.34
CA ASN A 20 27.88 11.42 32.64
C ASN A 20 28.63 10.89 33.85
N GLY A 21 29.94 10.73 33.71
CA GLY A 21 30.86 10.66 34.80
C GLY A 21 31.91 11.73 34.68
N HIS A 22 31.90 12.68 35.61
CA HIS A 22 32.97 13.66 35.82
C HIS A 22 34.26 12.95 36.22
N HIS A 23 35.43 13.39 35.71
CA HIS A 23 36.55 13.84 36.55
C HIS A 23 37.64 14.56 35.77
N ASN A 24 38.16 15.58 36.44
CA ASN A 24 39.20 16.58 36.11
C ASN A 24 40.56 15.97 35.81
N GLY A 25 41.37 16.70 35.06
CA GLY A 25 42.81 16.60 35.12
C GLY A 25 43.57 17.16 33.93
N TYR A 26 44.09 18.37 34.01
CA TYR A 26 45.18 18.93 33.18
C TYR A 26 46.57 18.53 33.76
N PRO A 27 47.73 18.77 33.18
CA PRO A 27 48.07 19.47 31.91
C PRO A 27 49.38 18.92 31.20
N ASN A 28 49.66 19.59 30.02
CA ASN A 28 51.02 19.89 29.47
C ASN A 28 51.84 18.88 28.67
N GLY A 29 52.23 19.33 27.51
CA GLY A 29 53.55 19.08 26.96
C GLY A 29 53.66 19.10 25.41
N HIS A 30 54.11 20.26 24.91
CA HIS A 30 54.98 20.57 23.77
C HIS A 30 55.54 19.40 22.91
N VAL A 31 55.77 19.50 21.59
CA VAL A 31 56.60 20.40 20.74
C VAL A 31 56.59 19.87 19.28
N ASN A 32 56.44 20.80 18.32
CA ASN A 32 57.07 20.98 16.97
C ASN A 32 57.60 19.78 16.11
N HIS A 33 57.38 19.71 14.84
CA HIS A 33 58.00 20.43 13.72
C HIS A 33 57.55 19.98 12.32
N ASN A 34 57.29 20.95 11.48
CA ASN A 34 57.63 21.20 10.08
C ASN A 34 57.68 20.05 9.03
N GLY A 35 57.05 20.36 7.89
CA GLY A 35 57.47 19.89 6.58
C GLY A 35 56.49 20.10 5.45
N HIS A 36 56.74 21.08 4.60
CA HIS A 36 56.11 21.42 3.33
C HIS A 36 56.01 20.24 2.38
N THR A 37 54.98 20.16 1.52
CA THR A 37 54.92 20.71 0.15
C THR A 37 53.64 20.27 -0.59
N ASN A 38 53.20 21.17 -1.45
CA ASN A 38 52.16 21.16 -2.47
C ASN A 38 52.03 19.85 -3.32
N HIS A 39 50.77 19.44 -3.72
CA HIS A 39 50.19 19.70 -5.05
C HIS A 39 48.83 19.06 -5.23
N ASN A 40 47.92 19.87 -5.73
CA ASN A 40 46.82 19.68 -6.68
C ASN A 40 46.16 18.30 -6.88
N GLY A 41 44.82 18.30 -6.78
CA GLY A 41 44.03 17.61 -7.81
C GLY A 41 42.89 16.74 -7.30
N HIS A 42 41.69 17.25 -7.44
CA HIS A 42 40.42 16.58 -7.78
C HIS A 42 39.96 15.30 -7.08
N GLY A 43 38.75 15.36 -6.61
CA GLY A 43 37.81 14.22 -6.58
C GLY A 43 37.38 13.78 -5.20
N HIS A 44 36.33 14.41 -4.66
CA HIS A 44 35.62 13.89 -3.50
C HIS A 44 34.75 12.69 -3.91
N TYR A 45 35.23 11.51 -3.65
CA TYR A 45 34.42 10.31 -3.49
C TYR A 45 34.10 10.15 -1.99
N ILE A 46 32.84 10.26 -1.64
CA ILE A 46 32.39 9.85 -0.31
C ILE A 46 32.16 8.33 -0.36
N GLN A 47 33.10 7.58 0.20
CA GLN A 47 32.94 6.16 0.48
C GLN A 47 32.01 5.97 1.67
N ASN A 48 30.86 5.36 1.44
CA ASN A 48 30.04 4.79 2.50
C ASN A 48 30.76 3.57 3.08
N GLY A 49 31.18 3.69 4.34
CA GLY A 49 31.83 2.61 5.06
C GLY A 49 30.89 1.41 5.27
N HIS A 50 31.27 0.27 4.71
CA HIS A 50 30.72 -1.02 5.09
C HIS A 50 31.18 -1.39 6.51
N ALA A 51 30.28 -1.36 7.46
CA ALA A 51 30.53 -1.97 8.75
C ALA A 51 30.51 -3.51 8.59
N LYS A 52 31.68 -4.12 8.63
CA LYS A 52 31.85 -5.57 8.82
C LYS A 52 31.52 -5.89 10.27
N THR A 53 30.40 -6.50 10.52
CA THR A 53 30.09 -7.12 11.81
C THR A 53 30.69 -8.51 11.84
N ASN A 54 31.81 -8.66 12.54
CA ASN A 54 32.28 -9.96 13.00
C ASN A 54 31.39 -10.37 14.19
N GLY A 55 30.64 -11.44 14.01
CA GLY A 55 29.78 -11.98 15.04
C GLY A 55 30.58 -12.78 16.07
N HIS A 56 30.41 -12.41 17.33
CA HIS A 56 30.62 -13.32 18.45
C HIS A 56 29.23 -13.66 19.00
N ILE A 57 28.95 -14.95 19.01
CA ILE A 57 27.70 -15.54 19.50
C ILE A 57 27.76 -15.52 21.04
N GLY A 58 27.10 -14.52 21.61
CA GLY A 58 26.72 -14.51 23.02
C GLY A 58 25.20 -14.55 23.10
N GLY A 59 24.64 -15.63 23.58
CA GLY A 59 23.21 -15.90 23.64
C GLY A 59 22.48 -14.98 24.63
N GLY A 60 21.86 -13.95 24.07
CA GLY A 60 20.84 -13.15 24.72
C GLY A 60 19.69 -12.98 23.75
N ARG A 61 18.60 -13.77 23.90
CA ARG A 61 17.36 -13.61 23.16
C ARG A 61 16.64 -12.32 23.58
N GLY A 62 17.13 -11.20 23.11
CA GLY A 62 16.35 -9.96 23.11
C GLY A 62 15.37 -9.98 21.93
N ASN A 63 14.08 -10.11 22.20
CA ASN A 63 13.02 -9.95 21.22
C ASN A 63 13.10 -8.53 20.65
N ARG A 64 13.68 -8.36 19.45
CA ARG A 64 13.57 -7.11 18.69
C ARG A 64 12.11 -6.96 18.29
N LYS A 65 11.42 -5.99 18.88
CA LYS A 65 10.10 -5.58 18.42
C LYS A 65 10.25 -5.07 16.99
N ILE A 66 9.59 -5.73 16.05
CA ILE A 66 9.43 -5.25 14.67
C ILE A 66 8.44 -4.09 14.76
N ALA A 67 8.78 -2.95 14.19
CA ALA A 67 7.85 -1.81 14.10
C ALA A 67 6.63 -2.22 13.28
N ASP A 68 5.42 -1.96 13.80
CA ASP A 68 4.20 -2.29 13.07
C ASP A 68 4.03 -1.35 11.88
N ASN A 69 4.32 -0.05 12.05
CA ASN A 69 4.26 0.96 11.00
C ASN A 69 5.46 1.91 11.08
N VAL A 70 5.90 2.40 9.93
CA VAL A 70 6.88 3.47 9.79
C VAL A 70 6.23 4.66 9.10
N CYS A 71 6.37 5.81 9.71
CA CYS A 71 5.73 7.06 9.30
C CYS A 71 6.74 8.11 8.86
N THR A 72 6.42 8.86 7.81
CA THR A 72 7.21 10.01 7.37
C THR A 72 6.29 11.17 6.97
N ILE A 73 6.69 12.40 7.30
CA ILE A 73 6.02 13.62 6.83
C ILE A 73 6.98 14.33 5.90
N ILE A 74 6.54 14.61 4.69
CA ILE A 74 7.31 15.32 3.70
C ILE A 74 6.58 16.58 3.30
N LYS A 75 7.28 17.70 3.42
CA LYS A 75 6.80 19.00 3.04
C LYS A 75 7.63 19.50 1.87
N PHE A 76 7.00 19.56 0.70
CA PHE A 76 7.66 20.16 -0.45
C PHE A 76 7.63 21.68 -0.37
N LYS A 77 8.82 22.24 -0.48
CA LYS A 77 9.03 23.62 -0.91
C LYS A 77 9.64 23.59 -2.29
N ARG A 78 8.91 24.01 -3.32
CA ARG A 78 9.51 24.29 -4.62
C ARG A 78 10.42 25.48 -4.48
N ASP A 79 11.66 25.37 -4.97
CA ASP A 79 12.50 26.52 -5.29
C ASP A 79 11.81 27.34 -6.38
N LEU A 80 11.18 28.41 -5.98
CA LEU A 80 10.61 29.39 -6.91
C LEU A 80 11.69 30.04 -7.80
N GLU A 81 12.94 29.95 -7.41
CA GLU A 81 14.06 30.50 -8.19
C GLU A 81 14.36 29.73 -9.48
N LYS A 82 14.21 28.42 -9.51
CA LYS A 82 14.39 27.64 -10.76
C LYS A 82 13.28 27.91 -11.79
N ARG A 83 12.11 28.37 -11.38
CA ARG A 83 11.04 28.77 -12.32
C ARG A 83 11.22 30.18 -12.87
N LYS A 84 11.90 31.08 -12.17
CA LYS A 84 12.22 32.41 -12.71
C LYS A 84 13.17 32.35 -13.89
N ILE A 85 14.11 31.41 -13.91
CA ILE A 85 15.06 31.24 -15.03
C ILE A 85 14.36 30.69 -16.28
N HIS A 86 13.32 29.85 -16.12
CA HIS A 86 12.55 29.33 -17.27
C HIS A 86 11.45 30.28 -17.77
N SER A 87 10.97 31.21 -16.94
CA SER A 87 9.97 32.21 -17.36
C SER A 87 10.58 33.42 -18.05
N THR A 88 11.85 33.71 -17.80
CA THR A 88 12.58 34.81 -18.46
C THR A 88 12.97 34.48 -19.92
N LEU A 89 12.95 33.20 -20.30
CA LEU A 89 13.23 32.77 -21.69
C LEU A 89 11.94 32.62 -22.56
N LYS A 90 10.75 32.89 -22.00
CA LYS A 90 9.45 32.75 -22.71
C LYS A 90 8.66 34.04 -22.88
N ASN A 91 9.23 35.22 -22.59
CA ASN A 91 8.62 36.49 -22.91
C ASN A 91 9.06 36.99 -24.28
N GLN A 92 8.69 36.27 -25.32
CA GLN A 92 8.50 36.84 -26.67
C GLN A 92 7.03 36.70 -27.01
N HIS A 93 6.41 37.84 -27.28
CA HIS A 93 5.02 38.04 -27.57
C HIS A 93 4.54 37.19 -28.74
N VAL A 94 3.49 36.39 -28.53
CA VAL A 94 2.55 36.02 -29.61
C VAL A 94 1.16 36.24 -29.04
N TYR A 95 0.51 37.24 -29.61
CA TYR A 95 -0.93 37.47 -29.48
C TYR A 95 -1.63 36.36 -30.27
N LEU A 96 -2.45 35.55 -29.59
CA LEU A 96 -3.43 34.69 -30.23
C LEU A 96 -4.83 35.27 -29.96
N GLU A 97 -5.46 35.72 -31.04
CA GLU A 97 -6.85 36.12 -31.11
C GLU A 97 -7.79 34.96 -30.73
N LYS A 98 -8.88 35.33 -30.06
CA LYS A 98 -10.00 34.43 -29.82
C LYS A 98 -10.70 34.09 -31.12
N PRO A 99 -11.06 32.81 -31.39
CA PRO A 99 -12.04 32.52 -32.43
C PRO A 99 -13.45 32.77 -31.92
N SER A 100 -14.21 33.54 -32.68
CA SER A 100 -15.63 33.76 -32.53
C SER A 100 -16.44 32.50 -32.86
N GLU A 101 -17.53 32.34 -32.11
CA GLU A 101 -18.62 31.42 -32.46
C GLU A 101 -19.27 31.86 -33.77
N SER A 102 -19.33 31.00 -34.75
CA SER A 102 -20.45 30.78 -35.68
C SER A 102 -20.02 29.80 -36.79
N GLU A 103 -20.88 28.87 -37.01
CA GLU A 103 -21.39 28.24 -38.24
C GLU A 103 -21.42 26.71 -38.22
N LEU A 104 -22.63 26.27 -38.04
CA LEU A 104 -23.13 24.94 -38.43
C LEU A 104 -23.22 24.85 -39.96
N SER A 105 -22.75 23.79 -40.58
CA SER A 105 -23.58 22.90 -41.42
C SER A 105 -22.76 21.92 -42.28
N SER A 106 -23.23 20.68 -42.24
CA SER A 106 -23.44 19.72 -43.35
C SER A 106 -22.31 19.05 -44.10
N ASN A 107 -22.39 17.70 -43.95
CA ASN A 107 -22.18 16.67 -44.99
C ASN A 107 -20.77 16.39 -45.51
N GLY A 108 -20.33 15.14 -45.27
CA GLY A 108 -19.28 14.50 -46.04
C GLY A 108 -18.77 13.21 -45.47
N ASN A 109 -19.22 12.10 -46.03
CA ASN A 109 -18.70 10.76 -45.80
C ASN A 109 -17.18 10.68 -45.91
N GLY A 110 -16.47 10.28 -44.83
CA GLY A 110 -15.08 9.96 -44.88
C GLY A 110 -14.77 9.03 -43.73
N ARG A 111 -14.57 7.75 -44.01
CA ARG A 111 -14.07 6.75 -43.03
C ARG A 111 -12.67 7.17 -42.62
N ALA A 112 -12.53 7.82 -41.48
CA ALA A 112 -11.28 8.00 -40.79
C ALA A 112 -11.16 6.90 -39.69
N TRP A 113 -10.11 6.15 -39.71
CA TRP A 113 -9.70 5.22 -38.68
C TRP A 113 -9.41 6.02 -37.42
N MET A 114 -10.29 5.94 -36.45
CA MET A 114 -10.07 6.57 -35.15
C MET A 114 -9.09 5.72 -34.35
N ASN A 115 -7.93 6.29 -34.10
CA ASN A 115 -7.08 5.93 -32.97
C ASN A 115 -7.91 6.13 -31.69
N GLY A 116 -8.28 5.01 -31.04
CA GLY A 116 -9.03 5.06 -29.80
C GLY A 116 -8.17 5.58 -28.65
N HIS A 117 -8.10 6.89 -28.50
CA HIS A 117 -7.69 7.50 -27.25
C HIS A 117 -8.80 7.27 -26.22
N VAL A 118 -8.60 6.29 -25.35
CA VAL A 118 -9.44 6.09 -24.16
C VAL A 118 -9.31 7.33 -23.28
N LYS A 119 -10.45 8.00 -23.05
CA LYS A 119 -10.51 9.20 -22.22
C LYS A 119 -10.01 8.89 -20.80
N PRO A 120 -9.38 9.85 -20.11
CA PRO A 120 -8.91 9.68 -18.71
C PRO A 120 -9.99 9.17 -17.75
N GLU A 121 -11.26 9.47 -18.01
CA GLU A 121 -12.42 9.01 -17.23
C GLU A 121 -12.59 7.48 -17.22
N ASP A 122 -12.28 6.81 -18.33
CA ASP A 122 -12.38 5.35 -18.41
C ASP A 122 -11.26 4.61 -17.68
N LYS A 123 -10.07 5.25 -17.51
CA LYS A 123 -8.95 4.68 -16.73
C LYS A 123 -9.22 4.76 -15.24
N GLN A 124 -9.89 5.81 -14.77
CA GLN A 124 -10.31 5.96 -13.38
C GLN A 124 -11.40 4.94 -13.01
N SER A 125 -12.28 4.58 -13.97
CA SER A 125 -13.34 3.62 -13.75
C SER A 125 -12.82 2.21 -13.48
N THR A 126 -11.65 1.83 -13.99
CA THR A 126 -11.12 0.47 -13.82
C THR A 126 -10.58 0.23 -12.41
N LEU A 127 -9.85 1.19 -11.83
CA LEU A 127 -9.39 1.08 -10.43
C LEU A 127 -10.53 1.35 -9.43
N SER A 128 -11.42 2.30 -9.74
CA SER A 128 -12.64 2.57 -8.98
C SER A 128 -13.63 1.39 -9.03
N ARG A 129 -13.76 0.71 -10.18
CA ARG A 129 -14.58 -0.51 -10.29
C ARG A 129 -14.02 -1.67 -9.47
N TYR A 130 -12.70 -1.81 -9.32
CA TYR A 130 -12.12 -2.76 -8.39
C TYR A 130 -12.39 -2.40 -6.92
N CYS A 131 -12.58 -1.12 -6.61
CA CYS A 131 -12.94 -0.66 -5.28
C CYS A 131 -14.46 -0.75 -5.00
N THR A 132 -15.32 -0.61 -6.04
CA THR A 132 -16.77 -0.55 -5.89
C THR A 132 -17.53 -1.79 -6.36
N THR A 133 -16.95 -2.62 -7.24
CA THR A 133 -17.66 -3.77 -7.81
C THR A 133 -17.38 -5.10 -7.13
N GLU A 134 -16.37 -5.20 -6.29
CA GLU A 134 -16.36 -6.21 -5.25
C GLU A 134 -17.11 -5.69 -4.00
N ARG A 135 -18.36 -5.31 -4.14
CA ARG A 135 -19.35 -5.82 -3.20
C ARG A 135 -19.31 -7.33 -3.39
N GLN A 136 -18.22 -7.96 -2.97
CA GLN A 136 -18.29 -9.33 -2.55
C GLN A 136 -19.38 -9.30 -1.49
N ARG A 137 -20.56 -9.77 -1.89
CA ARG A 137 -21.43 -10.40 -0.92
C ARG A 137 -20.47 -11.28 -0.16
N THR A 138 -20.03 -10.81 1.02
CA THR A 138 -19.32 -11.65 1.99
C THR A 138 -20.08 -12.96 1.93
N PRO A 139 -19.41 -14.09 1.66
CA PRO A 139 -20.12 -15.37 1.60
C PRO A 139 -20.99 -15.40 2.84
N PRO A 140 -22.28 -15.80 2.75
CA PRO A 140 -23.25 -15.64 3.83
C PRO A 140 -22.56 -16.11 5.09
N THR A 141 -22.35 -15.19 6.02
CA THR A 141 -21.46 -15.39 7.16
C THR A 141 -21.80 -16.72 7.77
N ASN A 142 -20.80 -17.56 7.96
CA ASN A 142 -20.95 -18.87 8.62
C ASN A 142 -21.69 -18.72 9.96
N TYR A 143 -21.76 -17.49 10.49
CA TYR A 143 -22.48 -17.05 11.68
C TYR A 143 -23.98 -17.40 11.65
N GLN A 144 -24.72 -17.06 10.59
CA GLN A 144 -26.15 -17.36 10.50
C GLN A 144 -26.40 -18.86 10.33
N ALA A 145 -25.53 -19.55 9.60
CA ALA A 145 -25.59 -21.00 9.46
C ALA A 145 -25.31 -21.69 10.81
N ILE A 146 -24.31 -21.23 11.55
CA ILE A 146 -24.00 -21.72 12.90
C ILE A 146 -25.19 -21.49 13.85
N LYS A 147 -25.76 -20.29 13.87
CA LYS A 147 -26.95 -19.98 14.67
C LYS A 147 -28.10 -20.93 14.38
N ARG A 148 -28.38 -21.19 13.12
CA ARG A 148 -29.41 -22.13 12.69
C ARG A 148 -29.13 -23.54 13.20
N THR A 149 -27.95 -24.04 12.97
CA THR A 149 -27.54 -25.38 13.41
C THR A 149 -27.62 -25.57 14.92
N CYS A 150 -27.16 -24.56 15.68
CA CYS A 150 -27.22 -24.60 17.14
C CYS A 150 -28.66 -24.62 17.65
N ARG A 151 -29.57 -23.85 17.04
CA ARG A 151 -31.01 -23.86 17.37
C ARG A 151 -31.64 -25.19 17.06
N GLU A 152 -31.36 -25.74 15.87
CA GLU A 152 -31.91 -27.06 15.45
C GLU A 152 -31.45 -28.17 16.39
N ARG A 153 -30.23 -28.09 16.92
CA ARG A 153 -29.64 -29.07 17.84
C ARG A 153 -29.97 -28.82 19.30
N GLY A 154 -30.52 -27.67 19.65
CA GLY A 154 -30.74 -27.25 21.05
C GLY A 154 -29.46 -27.17 21.86
N SER A 155 -28.30 -26.90 21.25
CA SER A 155 -27.00 -26.87 21.89
C SER A 155 -26.31 -25.52 21.73
N LEU A 156 -25.54 -25.10 22.74
CA LEU A 156 -24.71 -23.88 22.65
C LEU A 156 -23.50 -24.12 21.76
N TYR A 157 -23.13 -23.10 21.04
CA TYR A 157 -21.94 -23.15 20.17
C TYR A 157 -20.66 -23.37 20.95
N GLU A 158 -19.79 -24.20 20.44
CA GLU A 158 -18.41 -24.38 20.83
C GLU A 158 -17.50 -24.17 19.63
N ASP A 159 -16.57 -23.23 19.76
CA ASP A 159 -15.69 -22.84 18.66
C ASP A 159 -14.59 -23.90 18.44
N PRO A 160 -14.58 -24.64 17.31
CA PRO A 160 -13.58 -25.66 17.04
C PRO A 160 -12.21 -25.07 16.71
N ASP A 161 -12.18 -23.85 16.14
CA ASP A 161 -10.95 -23.19 15.73
C ASP A 161 -10.27 -22.43 16.89
N PHE A 162 -11.05 -22.11 17.94
CA PHE A 162 -10.54 -21.42 19.15
C PHE A 162 -11.13 -22.06 20.41
N PRO A 163 -10.78 -23.33 20.70
CA PRO A 163 -11.36 -24.10 21.77
C PRO A 163 -11.03 -23.53 23.15
N ALA A 164 -11.94 -23.73 24.10
CA ALA A 164 -11.79 -23.28 25.50
C ALA A 164 -10.77 -24.13 26.27
N ASN A 165 -9.50 -24.01 25.90
CA ASN A 165 -8.38 -24.74 26.51
C ASN A 165 -7.06 -23.93 26.49
N GLN A 166 -5.97 -24.52 26.94
CA GLN A 166 -4.68 -23.86 27.04
C GLN A 166 -4.08 -23.42 25.71
N LYS A 167 -4.41 -24.07 24.58
CA LYS A 167 -3.90 -23.69 23.25
C LYS A 167 -4.39 -22.30 22.81
N SER A 168 -5.57 -21.91 23.25
CA SER A 168 -6.13 -20.57 22.99
C SER A 168 -5.55 -19.50 23.89
N LEU A 169 -4.97 -19.88 25.04
CA LEU A 169 -4.32 -18.96 25.98
C LEU A 169 -2.85 -18.74 25.66
N TYR A 170 -2.11 -19.83 25.46
CA TYR A 170 -0.63 -19.78 25.40
C TYR A 170 -0.08 -20.55 24.22
N HIS A 171 0.94 -19.96 23.61
CA HIS A 171 1.70 -20.58 22.51
C HIS A 171 3.11 -21.00 22.97
N HIS A 172 3.75 -20.17 23.78
CA HIS A 172 5.14 -20.35 24.25
C HIS A 172 5.28 -20.39 25.75
N LYS A 173 4.38 -19.75 26.49
CA LYS A 173 4.46 -19.73 27.94
C LYS A 173 4.02 -21.06 28.52
N LYS A 174 4.74 -21.50 29.58
CA LYS A 174 4.23 -22.57 30.44
C LYS A 174 2.92 -22.08 31.07
N PRO A 175 1.91 -22.96 31.22
CA PRO A 175 0.69 -22.63 31.93
C PRO A 175 1.01 -21.97 33.28
N SER A 176 0.26 -20.94 33.63
CA SER A 176 0.31 -20.34 34.96
C SER A 176 0.06 -21.43 36.01
N LEU A 177 0.70 -21.31 37.17
CA LEU A 177 0.40 -22.17 38.33
C LEU A 177 -1.04 -22.04 38.81
N GLN A 178 -1.74 -20.98 38.39
CA GLN A 178 -3.14 -20.75 38.69
C GLN A 178 -4.02 -21.31 37.56
N PRO A 179 -4.88 -22.30 37.85
CA PRO A 179 -5.74 -22.89 36.84
C PRO A 179 -6.83 -21.89 36.45
N LEU A 180 -6.82 -21.51 35.15
CA LEU A 180 -7.91 -20.71 34.55
C LEU A 180 -9.06 -21.65 34.18
N VAL A 181 -10.28 -21.25 34.50
CA VAL A 181 -11.50 -21.95 34.19
C VAL A 181 -12.25 -21.15 33.09
N TRP A 182 -12.67 -21.82 32.03
CA TRP A 182 -13.48 -21.22 30.96
C TRP A 182 -14.95 -21.28 31.39
N MET A 183 -15.57 -20.12 31.50
CA MET A 183 -16.96 -19.97 31.92
C MET A 183 -17.75 -19.13 30.90
N ARG A 184 -19.03 -19.45 30.76
CA ARG A 184 -19.94 -18.63 29.96
C ARG A 184 -20.49 -17.47 30.82
N PRO A 185 -20.87 -16.34 30.19
CA PRO A 185 -21.40 -15.20 30.93
C PRO A 185 -22.56 -15.52 31.91
N HIS A 186 -23.45 -16.44 31.55
CA HIS A 186 -24.53 -16.91 32.42
C HIS A 186 -24.02 -17.66 33.68
N GLU A 187 -22.84 -18.22 33.63
CA GLU A 187 -22.19 -18.89 34.77
C GLU A 187 -21.45 -17.89 35.67
N ILE A 188 -21.09 -16.71 35.11
CA ILE A 188 -20.40 -15.65 35.82
C ILE A 188 -21.39 -14.70 36.54
N CYS A 189 -22.50 -14.35 35.88
CA CYS A 189 -23.53 -13.49 36.47
C CYS A 189 -24.95 -13.91 36.03
N GLN A 190 -25.94 -13.60 36.86
CA GLN A 190 -27.33 -14.03 36.63
C GLN A 190 -28.00 -13.39 35.41
N ARG A 191 -27.62 -12.16 35.05
CA ARG A 191 -28.24 -11.42 33.94
C ARG A 191 -27.16 -10.76 33.07
N PRO A 192 -26.44 -11.56 32.27
CA PRO A 192 -25.42 -11.01 31.41
C PRO A 192 -26.03 -10.14 30.32
N LYS A 193 -25.39 -9.04 29.99
CA LYS A 193 -25.71 -8.14 28.90
C LYS A 193 -24.55 -8.08 27.92
N PHE A 194 -24.86 -7.95 26.65
CA PHE A 194 -23.80 -7.76 25.63
C PHE A 194 -23.23 -6.36 25.78
N ILE A 195 -24.10 -5.34 25.68
CA ILE A 195 -23.78 -3.94 25.98
C ILE A 195 -24.89 -3.44 26.89
N ALA A 196 -24.57 -2.85 28.01
CA ALA A 196 -25.56 -2.33 28.94
C ALA A 196 -26.26 -1.08 28.40
N GLU A 197 -27.57 -1.01 28.54
CA GLU A 197 -28.40 0.06 27.97
C GLU A 197 -28.39 1.39 28.74
N THR A 198 -27.61 1.51 29.79
CA THR A 198 -27.57 2.74 30.59
C THR A 198 -26.68 3.77 29.91
N ASN A 199 -27.22 4.90 29.54
CA ASN A 199 -26.59 6.10 28.98
C ASN A 199 -25.49 5.77 27.97
N PRO A 200 -25.78 5.69 26.65
CA PRO A 200 -24.87 5.13 25.65
C PRO A 200 -23.51 5.84 25.58
N GLU A 201 -23.44 7.08 26.07
CA GLU A 201 -22.19 7.86 26.00
C GLU A 201 -21.21 7.53 27.12
N THR A 202 -21.68 7.25 28.34
CA THR A 202 -20.85 6.99 29.52
C THR A 202 -20.44 5.54 29.67
N TYR A 203 -21.28 4.63 29.21
CA TYR A 203 -21.15 3.20 29.52
C TYR A 203 -20.18 2.45 28.59
N ARG A 204 -20.05 2.88 27.34
CA ARG A 204 -19.15 2.24 26.36
C ARG A 204 -17.67 2.32 26.74
N PHE A 205 -17.32 3.17 27.69
CA PHE A 205 -15.95 3.46 28.07
C PHE A 205 -15.53 2.90 29.43
N ALA A 206 -16.44 2.26 30.13
CA ALA A 206 -16.14 1.64 31.41
C ALA A 206 -15.41 0.30 31.27
N VAL A 207 -14.42 0.23 30.38
CA VAL A 207 -13.63 -0.97 30.12
C VAL A 207 -12.29 -0.85 30.82
N GLU A 208 -11.90 -1.90 31.53
CA GLU A 208 -10.67 -1.99 32.29
C GLU A 208 -9.75 -3.06 31.70
N ALA A 209 -8.43 -2.81 31.77
CA ALA A 209 -7.45 -3.78 31.32
C ALA A 209 -7.29 -4.90 32.32
N GLY A 210 -7.14 -6.12 31.82
CA GLY A 210 -6.84 -7.29 32.62
C GLY A 210 -5.33 -7.57 32.78
N GLU A 211 -5.00 -8.81 33.14
CA GLU A 211 -3.61 -9.24 33.39
C GLU A 211 -2.77 -9.40 32.10
N LEU A 212 -3.40 -9.35 30.92
CA LEU A 212 -2.71 -9.59 29.64
C LEU A 212 -1.73 -8.47 29.28
N GLY A 213 -2.02 -7.23 29.73
CA GLY A 213 -1.16 -6.07 29.48
C GLY A 213 -1.31 -5.49 28.07
N ASP A 214 -2.47 -5.67 27.45
CA ASP A 214 -2.84 -5.19 26.11
C ASP A 214 -3.51 -3.80 26.14
N GLN A 215 -2.97 -2.89 26.95
CA GLN A 215 -3.39 -1.49 27.08
C GLN A 215 -3.57 -0.79 25.73
N TYR A 216 -2.79 -1.19 24.72
CA TYR A 216 -2.87 -0.65 23.36
C TYR A 216 -4.23 -0.97 22.69
N LEU A 217 -4.77 -2.16 22.95
CA LEU A 217 -6.08 -2.57 22.43
C LEU A 217 -7.18 -1.77 23.12
N LEU A 218 -7.12 -1.68 24.46
CA LEU A 218 -8.03 -0.85 25.24
C LEU A 218 -8.05 0.60 24.74
N SER A 219 -6.87 1.19 24.52
CA SER A 219 -6.73 2.55 24.01
C SER A 219 -7.38 2.73 22.62
N ALA A 220 -7.18 1.77 21.73
CA ALA A 220 -7.75 1.80 20.39
C ALA A 220 -9.29 1.66 20.43
N VAL A 221 -9.81 0.73 21.25
CA VAL A 221 -11.26 0.49 21.43
C VAL A 221 -11.93 1.71 22.07
N ALA A 222 -11.34 2.30 23.10
CA ALA A 222 -11.85 3.50 23.75
C ALA A 222 -11.98 4.67 22.77
N SER A 223 -10.98 4.85 21.89
CA SER A 223 -11.01 5.89 20.87
C SER A 223 -12.05 5.63 19.77
N LEU A 224 -12.21 4.36 19.37
CA LEU A 224 -13.22 3.94 18.40
C LEU A 224 -14.63 4.18 18.92
N ALA A 225 -14.85 3.91 20.21
CA ALA A 225 -16.14 4.03 20.85
C ALA A 225 -16.66 5.48 20.94
N LEU A 226 -15.80 6.50 20.78
CA LEU A 226 -16.22 7.89 20.61
C LEU A 226 -17.01 8.12 19.31
N THR A 227 -16.93 7.20 18.36
CA THR A 227 -17.70 7.22 17.12
C THR A 227 -18.53 5.93 17.07
N PRO A 228 -19.76 5.92 17.61
CA PRO A 228 -20.56 4.70 17.82
C PRO A 228 -20.64 3.80 16.60
N LYS A 229 -20.79 4.36 15.41
CA LYS A 229 -20.89 3.58 14.19
C LYS A 229 -19.60 2.88 13.76
N PHE A 230 -18.44 3.39 14.14
CA PHE A 230 -17.19 2.64 13.97
C PHE A 230 -17.14 1.46 14.94
N LEU A 231 -17.63 1.66 16.16
CA LEU A 231 -17.75 0.56 17.10
C LEU A 231 -18.74 -0.50 16.59
N ASP A 232 -19.91 -0.11 16.09
CA ASP A 232 -20.95 -1.01 15.57
C ASP A 232 -20.46 -1.83 14.37
N ARG A 233 -19.49 -1.32 13.58
CA ARG A 233 -18.84 -2.09 12.52
C ARG A 233 -18.02 -3.24 13.08
N VAL A 234 -17.24 -2.97 14.12
CA VAL A 234 -16.36 -3.95 14.77
C VAL A 234 -17.14 -4.89 15.66
N VAL A 235 -18.14 -4.33 16.37
CA VAL A 235 -19.00 -5.00 17.34
C VAL A 235 -20.43 -4.89 16.87
N PRO A 236 -20.91 -5.76 15.96
CA PRO A 236 -22.28 -5.71 15.45
C PRO A 236 -23.29 -5.70 16.60
N PRO A 237 -24.25 -4.75 16.64
CA PRO A 237 -25.15 -4.57 17.79
C PRO A 237 -26.23 -5.63 17.89
N GLU A 238 -26.57 -6.33 16.80
CA GLU A 238 -27.66 -7.30 16.72
C GLU A 238 -27.31 -8.67 17.35
N GLN A 239 -26.67 -8.66 18.53
CA GLN A 239 -26.30 -9.86 19.25
C GLN A 239 -26.40 -9.63 20.75
N GLY A 240 -26.70 -10.70 21.49
CA GLY A 240 -26.90 -10.59 22.92
C GLY A 240 -27.15 -11.92 23.60
N PHE A 241 -27.49 -11.87 24.89
CA PHE A 241 -27.72 -13.03 25.76
C PHE A 241 -29.19 -13.33 25.98
N ASP A 242 -30.11 -12.71 25.24
CA ASP A 242 -31.55 -12.97 25.39
C ASP A 242 -31.91 -14.41 24.94
N THR A 243 -32.28 -15.22 25.90
CA THR A 243 -32.66 -16.61 25.73
C THR A 243 -33.98 -16.78 25.03
N THR A 244 -34.85 -15.77 25.04
CA THR A 244 -36.19 -15.85 24.45
C THR A 244 -36.20 -15.75 22.94
N ALA A 245 -35.23 -15.09 22.35
CA ALA A 245 -35.26 -14.80 20.92
C ALA A 245 -34.18 -15.51 20.10
N SER A 246 -32.94 -15.69 20.57
CA SER A 246 -31.92 -16.16 19.67
C SER A 246 -30.54 -16.51 20.27
N TYR A 247 -30.39 -16.56 21.55
CA TYR A 247 -29.10 -16.90 22.17
C TYR A 247 -28.72 -18.37 21.89
N CYS A 248 -27.53 -18.56 21.38
CA CYS A 248 -26.94 -19.89 21.15
C CYS A 248 -25.44 -19.91 21.42
N GLY A 249 -24.95 -18.97 22.24
CA GLY A 249 -23.56 -18.91 22.65
C GLY A 249 -22.58 -18.52 21.54
N VAL A 250 -23.04 -17.95 20.43
CA VAL A 250 -22.21 -17.54 19.30
C VAL A 250 -22.23 -16.02 19.12
N PHE A 251 -21.05 -15.43 18.95
CA PHE A 251 -20.86 -14.00 18.75
C PHE A 251 -19.97 -13.73 17.55
N ILE A 252 -20.11 -12.57 16.92
CA ILE A 252 -19.39 -12.15 15.73
C ILE A 252 -18.76 -10.77 15.95
N PHE A 253 -17.52 -10.63 15.45
CA PHE A 253 -16.77 -9.39 15.42
C PHE A 253 -16.12 -9.23 14.06
N ARG A 254 -15.77 -7.98 13.69
CA ARG A 254 -15.14 -7.69 12.39
C ARG A 254 -13.83 -6.99 12.58
N PHE A 255 -12.79 -7.49 11.90
CA PHE A 255 -11.48 -6.86 11.88
C PHE A 255 -11.00 -6.66 10.45
N TRP A 256 -10.36 -5.53 10.22
CA TRP A 256 -9.79 -5.25 8.90
C TRP A 256 -8.45 -5.98 8.72
N HIS A 257 -8.27 -6.61 7.57
CA HIS A 257 -7.07 -7.35 7.22
C HIS A 257 -6.72 -7.18 5.76
N PHE A 258 -5.62 -6.52 5.49
CA PHE A 258 -5.04 -6.39 4.15
C PHE A 258 -6.07 -5.94 3.07
N GLY A 259 -6.87 -4.94 3.39
CA GLY A 259 -7.85 -4.33 2.50
C GLY A 259 -9.26 -4.94 2.57
N GLU A 260 -9.54 -5.86 3.50
CA GLU A 260 -10.83 -6.52 3.65
C GLU A 260 -11.27 -6.58 5.10
N TRP A 261 -12.57 -6.46 5.32
CA TRP A 261 -13.18 -6.74 6.61
C TRP A 261 -13.41 -8.24 6.73
N ARG A 262 -12.94 -8.83 7.83
CA ARG A 262 -13.09 -10.26 8.13
C ARG A 262 -13.99 -10.45 9.32
N ASP A 263 -15.00 -11.29 9.16
CA ASP A 263 -15.88 -11.74 10.23
C ASP A 263 -15.18 -12.81 11.06
N ILE A 264 -15.09 -12.59 12.37
CA ILE A 264 -14.53 -13.52 13.35
C ILE A 264 -15.65 -13.99 14.26
N VAL A 265 -16.01 -15.24 14.12
CA VAL A 265 -17.05 -15.90 14.93
C VAL A 265 -16.40 -16.62 16.10
N ILE A 266 -16.92 -16.44 17.30
CA ILE A 266 -16.43 -17.06 18.54
C ILE A 266 -17.58 -17.65 19.34
N ASP A 267 -17.28 -18.59 20.25
CA ASP A 267 -18.16 -18.93 21.34
C ASP A 267 -17.97 -17.95 22.54
N ASP A 268 -18.90 -17.95 23.46
CA ASP A 268 -18.91 -17.02 24.59
C ASP A 268 -18.20 -17.52 25.86
N ARG A 269 -17.48 -18.63 25.82
CA ARG A 269 -16.66 -19.09 26.94
C ARG A 269 -15.46 -18.17 27.13
N LEU A 270 -15.30 -17.62 28.32
CA LEU A 270 -14.26 -16.66 28.68
C LEU A 270 -13.34 -17.23 29.76
N PRO A 271 -12.02 -16.93 29.74
CA PRO A 271 -11.12 -17.39 30.80
C PRO A 271 -11.33 -16.61 32.07
N THR A 272 -11.51 -17.33 33.18
CA THR A 272 -11.78 -16.80 34.54
C THR A 272 -10.82 -17.38 35.55
N TYR A 273 -10.59 -16.63 36.62
CA TYR A 273 -9.92 -17.08 37.84
C TYR A 273 -10.83 -16.81 39.02
N LYS A 274 -11.19 -17.86 39.79
CA LYS A 274 -12.13 -17.76 40.88
C LYS A 274 -13.48 -17.07 40.49
N GLY A 275 -13.98 -17.36 39.31
CA GLY A 275 -15.24 -16.82 38.81
C GLY A 275 -15.19 -15.34 38.31
N ARG A 276 -14.00 -14.72 38.22
CA ARG A 276 -13.80 -13.37 37.70
C ARG A 276 -13.04 -13.39 36.38
N LEU A 277 -13.41 -12.53 35.46
CA LEU A 277 -12.67 -12.34 34.21
C LEU A 277 -11.23 -11.93 34.49
N VAL A 278 -10.27 -12.54 33.80
CA VAL A 278 -8.84 -12.31 33.98
C VAL A 278 -8.30 -11.26 33.03
N HIS A 279 -8.93 -11.14 31.88
CA HIS A 279 -8.48 -10.28 30.78
C HIS A 279 -9.34 -9.02 30.72
N LEU A 280 -9.44 -8.40 29.55
CA LEU A 280 -10.21 -7.18 29.34
C LEU A 280 -11.67 -7.38 29.83
N HIS A 281 -12.19 -6.46 30.61
CA HIS A 281 -13.53 -6.55 31.13
C HIS A 281 -14.13 -5.16 31.37
N SER A 282 -15.46 -5.11 31.52
CA SER A 282 -16.14 -3.88 31.89
C SER A 282 -16.10 -3.72 33.40
N SER A 283 -16.04 -2.48 33.89
CA SER A 283 -16.25 -2.18 35.33
C SER A 283 -17.64 -2.58 35.82
N ASN A 284 -18.58 -2.72 34.89
CA ASN A 284 -19.90 -3.32 35.18
C ASN A 284 -19.81 -4.84 34.94
N ASN A 285 -19.91 -5.60 36.01
CA ASN A 285 -19.77 -7.06 35.99
C ASN A 285 -20.87 -7.79 35.17
N THR A 286 -21.88 -7.08 34.67
CA THR A 286 -22.90 -7.64 33.79
C THR A 286 -22.61 -7.49 32.31
N ASP A 287 -21.54 -6.75 31.91
CA ASP A 287 -21.24 -6.27 30.57
C ASP A 287 -20.09 -7.08 29.96
N PHE A 288 -20.33 -7.80 28.85
CA PHE A 288 -19.36 -8.77 28.34
C PHE A 288 -18.80 -8.46 26.95
N TRP A 289 -19.28 -7.41 26.26
CA TRP A 289 -18.85 -7.12 24.87
C TRP A 289 -17.32 -6.93 24.73
N ALA A 290 -16.70 -6.26 25.69
CA ALA A 290 -15.27 -5.99 25.65
C ALA A 290 -14.42 -7.27 25.83
N ALA A 291 -14.81 -8.15 26.75
CA ALA A 291 -14.16 -9.44 26.94
C ALA A 291 -14.32 -10.37 25.72
N LEU A 292 -15.51 -10.34 25.08
CA LEU A 292 -15.77 -11.09 23.86
C LEU A 292 -15.02 -10.51 22.66
N LEU A 293 -14.89 -9.17 22.56
CA LEU A 293 -14.08 -8.50 21.55
C LEU A 293 -12.61 -8.91 21.66
N GLU A 294 -12.05 -8.89 22.87
CA GLU A 294 -10.68 -9.32 23.10
C GLU A 294 -10.49 -10.80 22.74
N LYS A 295 -11.44 -11.67 23.08
CA LYS A 295 -11.41 -13.08 22.66
C LYS A 295 -11.40 -13.23 21.13
N ALA A 296 -12.26 -12.48 20.44
CA ALA A 296 -12.27 -12.49 18.97
C ALA A 296 -10.95 -11.98 18.40
N TYR A 297 -10.36 -10.95 19.01
CA TYR A 297 -9.06 -10.42 18.62
C TYR A 297 -7.91 -11.41 18.92
N ALA A 298 -8.01 -12.15 20.03
CA ALA A 298 -7.09 -13.25 20.34
C ALA A 298 -7.20 -14.38 19.30
N LYS A 299 -8.43 -14.77 18.90
CA LYS A 299 -8.65 -15.72 17.79
C LYS A 299 -8.05 -15.21 16.48
N PHE A 300 -8.24 -13.93 16.16
CA PHE A 300 -7.68 -13.30 14.96
C PHE A 300 -6.15 -13.37 14.92
N TYR A 301 -5.49 -13.29 16.06
CA TYR A 301 -4.03 -13.42 16.21
C TYR A 301 -3.55 -14.81 16.67
N GLY A 302 -4.46 -15.77 16.83
CA GLY A 302 -4.16 -17.17 17.11
C GLY A 302 -4.25 -17.57 18.59
N CYS A 303 -3.89 -16.72 19.55
CA CYS A 303 -4.07 -16.95 20.98
C CYS A 303 -3.95 -15.64 21.78
N TYR A 304 -4.38 -15.65 23.03
CA TYR A 304 -4.28 -14.48 23.94
C TYR A 304 -2.84 -14.00 24.16
N GLU A 305 -1.88 -14.93 24.32
CA GLU A 305 -0.46 -14.56 24.51
C GLU A 305 0.08 -13.66 23.38
N ASN A 306 -0.38 -13.86 22.15
CA ASN A 306 0.07 -13.07 21.00
C ASN A 306 -0.37 -11.61 21.07
N LEU A 307 -1.40 -11.28 21.87
CA LEU A 307 -1.83 -9.91 22.10
C LEU A 307 -0.83 -9.10 22.93
N GLN A 308 0.00 -9.74 23.75
CA GLN A 308 1.00 -9.04 24.57
C GLN A 308 2.03 -8.22 23.77
N GLN A 309 2.19 -8.52 22.50
CA GLN A 309 3.17 -7.87 21.60
C GLN A 309 2.52 -6.89 20.61
N GLY A 310 1.31 -6.41 20.87
CA GLY A 310 0.62 -5.47 20.03
C GLY A 310 1.06 -4.02 20.20
N SER A 311 0.57 -3.16 19.29
CA SER A 311 0.70 -1.70 19.36
C SER A 311 -0.64 -1.02 19.09
N THR A 312 -0.82 0.20 19.62
CA THR A 312 -2.01 1.03 19.35
C THR A 312 -2.21 1.24 17.85
N THR A 313 -1.14 1.51 17.12
CA THR A 313 -1.15 1.69 15.67
C THR A 313 -1.73 0.49 14.94
N ARG A 314 -1.30 -0.73 15.33
CA ARG A 314 -1.81 -1.98 14.75
C ARG A 314 -3.28 -2.19 15.08
N ALA A 315 -3.67 -2.00 16.35
CA ALA A 315 -5.06 -2.16 16.76
C ALA A 315 -5.97 -1.15 16.07
N LEU A 316 -5.55 0.11 15.95
CA LEU A 316 -6.31 1.13 15.22
C LEU A 316 -6.51 0.75 13.74
N GLN A 317 -5.48 0.23 13.08
CA GLN A 317 -5.60 -0.22 11.70
C GLN A 317 -6.60 -1.40 11.58
N ASP A 318 -6.50 -2.39 12.47
CA ASP A 318 -7.36 -3.57 12.46
C ASP A 318 -8.83 -3.23 12.79
N LEU A 319 -9.05 -2.23 13.63
CA LEU A 319 -10.39 -1.82 14.08
C LEU A 319 -11.05 -0.75 13.19
N THR A 320 -10.27 0.05 12.45
CA THR A 320 -10.80 1.15 11.63
C THR A 320 -10.69 0.90 10.14
N GLY A 321 -9.76 0.05 9.70
CA GLY A 321 -9.37 -0.06 8.30
C GLY A 321 -8.61 1.17 7.77
N GLY A 322 -8.34 2.18 8.61
CA GLY A 322 -7.67 3.42 8.23
C GLY A 322 -6.17 3.27 7.97
N ILE A 323 -5.57 4.31 7.42
CA ILE A 323 -4.11 4.47 7.36
C ILE A 323 -3.67 5.14 8.66
N VAL A 324 -2.79 4.50 9.40
CA VAL A 324 -2.38 5.01 10.72
C VAL A 324 -0.97 5.57 10.66
N GLN A 325 -0.84 6.85 11.06
CA GLN A 325 0.43 7.53 11.25
C GLN A 325 0.67 7.77 12.74
N SER A 326 1.85 7.43 13.22
CA SER A 326 2.26 7.62 14.61
C SER A 326 3.45 8.57 14.69
N PHE A 327 3.33 9.57 15.54
CA PHE A 327 4.34 10.61 15.72
C PHE A 327 4.79 10.65 17.18
N GLY A 328 6.10 10.59 17.42
CA GLY A 328 6.68 10.87 18.71
C GLY A 328 6.82 12.38 18.90
N LEU A 329 6.10 12.97 19.84
CA LEU A 329 6.05 14.43 20.03
C LEU A 329 7.30 15.01 20.67
N THR A 330 8.06 14.22 21.40
CA THR A 330 9.26 14.67 22.13
C THR A 330 10.40 15.16 21.24
N HIS A 331 10.50 14.62 20.04
CA HIS A 331 11.59 14.91 19.09
C HIS A 331 11.11 15.61 17.81
N GLN A 332 9.82 15.89 17.71
CA GLN A 332 9.24 16.47 16.51
C GLN A 332 9.15 17.99 16.62
N ASP A 333 9.34 18.66 15.47
CA ASP A 333 9.08 20.09 15.36
C ASP A 333 7.61 20.39 15.71
N ARG A 334 7.41 21.24 16.72
CA ARG A 334 6.09 21.67 17.21
C ARG A 334 5.28 22.37 16.14
N PHE A 335 5.90 23.19 15.31
CA PHE A 335 5.21 23.87 14.22
C PHE A 335 4.67 22.86 13.19
N LEU A 336 5.48 21.85 12.85
CA LEU A 336 5.06 20.79 11.94
C LEU A 336 3.93 19.95 12.54
N THR A 337 4.02 19.61 13.82
CA THR A 337 2.96 18.88 14.53
C THR A 337 1.64 19.64 14.50
N PHE A 338 1.67 20.96 14.77
CA PHE A 338 0.47 21.79 14.72
C PHE A 338 -0.12 21.87 13.31
N GLN A 339 0.71 21.92 12.28
CA GLN A 339 0.24 21.90 10.88
C GLN A 339 -0.44 20.59 10.52
N VAL A 340 0.10 19.45 10.97
CA VAL A 340 -0.51 18.14 10.78
C VAL A 340 -1.88 18.09 11.46
N LEU A 341 -1.98 18.50 12.71
CA LEU A 341 -3.24 18.57 13.43
C LEU A 341 -4.25 19.49 12.71
N ASN A 342 -3.83 20.67 12.29
CA ASN A 342 -4.67 21.64 11.59
C ASN A 342 -5.17 21.12 10.23
N SER A 343 -4.41 20.24 9.57
CA SER A 343 -4.83 19.60 8.34
C SER A 343 -5.75 18.40 8.58
N ALA A 344 -5.55 17.65 9.67
CA ALA A 344 -6.24 16.40 9.96
C ALA A 344 -7.59 16.60 10.67
N VAL A 345 -7.69 17.56 11.61
CA VAL A 345 -8.91 17.78 12.43
C VAL A 345 -10.15 18.06 11.59
N PRO A 346 -10.12 18.87 10.50
CA PRO A 346 -11.29 19.12 9.67
C PRO A 346 -11.63 17.96 8.72
N ARG A 347 -10.86 16.89 8.71
CA ARG A 347 -11.03 15.75 7.80
C ARG A 347 -11.57 14.52 8.54
N SER A 348 -11.95 13.50 7.79
CA SER A 348 -12.36 12.20 8.33
C SER A 348 -11.15 11.47 8.91
N SER A 349 -10.74 11.87 10.11
CA SER A 349 -9.58 11.33 10.81
C SER A 349 -9.87 11.18 12.29
N LEU A 350 -9.33 10.11 12.89
CA LEU A 350 -9.26 9.97 14.33
C LEU A 350 -7.87 10.39 14.80
N LEU A 351 -7.80 11.14 15.87
CA LEU A 351 -6.56 11.61 16.47
C LEU A 351 -6.50 11.21 17.92
N ILE A 352 -5.43 10.53 18.28
CA ILE A 352 -5.24 9.93 19.60
C ILE A 352 -3.90 10.38 20.16
N ALA A 353 -3.92 11.02 21.31
CA ALA A 353 -2.73 11.44 22.02
C ALA A 353 -2.49 10.55 23.24
N THR A 354 -1.25 10.14 23.46
CA THR A 354 -0.87 9.26 24.58
C THR A 354 0.36 9.81 25.29
N ILE A 355 0.39 9.61 26.62
CA ILE A 355 1.55 9.89 27.46
C ILE A 355 2.21 8.56 27.78
N THR A 356 3.39 8.31 27.24
CA THR A 356 4.20 7.12 27.55
C THR A 356 5.37 7.50 28.43
N GLN A 357 5.68 6.69 29.46
CA GLN A 357 6.87 6.88 30.28
C GLN A 357 7.87 5.76 29.97
N GLU A 358 9.14 6.15 29.77
CA GLU A 358 10.23 5.23 29.40
C GLU A 358 10.60 4.22 30.50
N LYS A 359 10.27 4.52 31.76
CA LYS A 359 10.59 3.65 32.90
C LYS A 359 9.44 2.64 33.14
N ASP A 360 9.73 1.43 32.90
CA ASP A 360 9.16 0.09 33.17
C ASP A 360 7.76 -0.08 33.81
N ASN A 361 7.07 0.93 34.24
CA ASN A 361 5.74 0.80 34.80
C ASN A 361 4.67 1.00 33.70
N LYS A 362 4.29 -0.08 33.05
CA LYS A 362 3.11 -0.15 32.16
C LYS A 362 1.78 0.15 32.90
N ARG A 363 1.84 0.56 34.17
CA ARG A 363 0.66 0.92 34.94
C ARG A 363 0.26 2.35 34.67
N GLN A 364 -1.04 2.58 34.54
CA GLN A 364 -1.62 3.91 34.44
C GLN A 364 -1.40 4.64 35.78
N LEU A 365 -0.82 5.84 35.68
CA LEU A 365 -0.58 6.70 36.82
C LEU A 365 -1.25 8.05 36.55
N ARG A 366 -1.99 8.56 37.55
CA ARG A 366 -2.51 9.92 37.52
C ARG A 366 -1.41 10.90 37.90
N LEU A 367 -1.12 11.82 37.01
CA LEU A 367 -0.15 12.89 37.23
C LEU A 367 -0.73 13.99 38.09
N ARG A 368 0.14 14.85 38.66
CA ARG A 368 -0.29 16.02 39.49
C ARG A 368 -1.15 17.03 38.71
N ASN A 369 -0.97 17.12 37.40
CA ASN A 369 -1.75 17.95 36.50
C ASN A 369 -3.07 17.35 36.03
N GLY A 370 -3.49 16.23 36.61
CA GLY A 370 -4.74 15.52 36.31
C GLY A 370 -4.67 14.53 35.17
N LEU A 371 -3.63 14.58 34.30
CA LEU A 371 -3.48 13.66 33.17
C LEU A 371 -3.09 12.26 33.63
N ILE A 372 -3.41 11.25 32.81
CA ILE A 372 -3.15 9.83 33.10
C ILE A 372 -2.13 9.30 32.09
N THR A 373 -1.10 8.59 32.57
CA THR A 373 -0.10 7.92 31.73
C THR A 373 -0.64 6.62 31.15
N HIS A 374 -0.09 6.18 30.02
CA HIS A 374 -0.50 4.97 29.30
C HIS A 374 -2.00 4.93 29.00
N HIS A 375 -2.57 6.09 28.72
CA HIS A 375 -3.98 6.32 28.45
C HIS A 375 -4.15 7.11 27.17
N ALA A 376 -5.18 6.76 26.38
CA ALA A 376 -5.49 7.42 25.12
C ALA A 376 -6.47 8.57 25.33
N TYR A 377 -6.11 9.72 24.82
CA TYR A 377 -6.95 10.91 24.76
C TYR A 377 -7.29 11.20 23.31
N SER A 378 -8.56 11.40 22.99
CA SER A 378 -8.96 11.78 21.63
C SER A 378 -8.85 13.28 21.45
N VAL A 379 -8.19 13.72 20.37
CA VAL A 379 -8.16 15.13 19.97
C VAL A 379 -9.46 15.43 19.21
N THR A 380 -10.33 16.25 19.81
CA THR A 380 -11.66 16.56 19.29
C THR A 380 -11.76 17.92 18.60
N GLY A 381 -10.79 18.83 18.85
CA GLY A 381 -10.81 20.15 18.25
C GLY A 381 -9.50 20.90 18.32
N LEU A 382 -9.38 21.91 17.48
CA LEU A 382 -8.32 22.91 17.49
C LEU A 382 -8.95 24.30 17.41
N ALA A 383 -8.35 25.24 18.11
CA ALA A 383 -8.74 26.63 18.05
C ALA A 383 -7.51 27.58 18.14
N ARG A 384 -7.68 28.80 17.72
CA ARG A 384 -6.73 29.88 17.96
C ARG A 384 -7.49 31.02 18.64
N VAL A 385 -7.04 31.41 19.78
CA VAL A 385 -7.65 32.50 20.56
C VAL A 385 -6.69 33.66 20.62
N ARG A 386 -7.23 34.88 20.49
CA ARG A 386 -6.47 36.11 20.67
C ARG A 386 -6.79 36.69 22.06
N GLY A 387 -5.83 36.54 22.97
CA GLY A 387 -5.88 37.18 24.28
C GLY A 387 -5.03 38.41 24.34
N ALA A 388 -4.94 39.02 25.53
CA ALA A 388 -4.11 40.19 25.80
C ALA A 388 -2.61 39.95 25.52
N THR A 389 -2.16 38.73 25.64
CA THR A 389 -0.76 38.31 25.45
C THR A 389 -0.41 37.83 24.01
N GLY A 390 -1.36 37.91 23.08
CA GLY A 390 -1.18 37.46 21.70
C GLY A 390 -2.07 36.29 21.29
N GLU A 391 -1.71 35.64 20.21
CA GLU A 391 -2.47 34.49 19.65
C GLU A 391 -1.99 33.19 20.29
N THR A 392 -2.91 32.44 20.94
CA THR A 392 -2.62 31.15 21.58
C THR A 392 -3.35 30.02 20.83
N PRO A 393 -2.61 29.05 20.28
CA PRO A 393 -3.22 27.84 19.72
C PRO A 393 -3.65 26.90 20.85
N LEU A 394 -4.90 26.43 20.78
CA LEU A 394 -5.51 25.51 21.74
C LEU A 394 -5.83 24.17 21.10
N VAL A 395 -5.76 23.11 21.90
CA VAL A 395 -6.14 21.75 21.57
C VAL A 395 -7.24 21.31 22.52
N ARG A 396 -8.35 20.78 21.96
CA ARG A 396 -9.41 20.13 22.73
C ARG A 396 -9.19 18.64 22.75
N LEU A 397 -9.19 18.09 23.95
CA LEU A 397 -8.97 16.67 24.21
C LEU A 397 -10.17 16.10 24.96
N ARG A 398 -10.47 14.84 24.70
CA ARG A 398 -11.46 14.06 25.43
C ARG A 398 -10.82 12.83 26.06
N ASN A 399 -10.98 12.70 27.37
CA ASN A 399 -10.67 11.48 28.07
C ASN A 399 -11.87 10.52 27.91
N PRO A 400 -11.72 9.35 27.28
CA PRO A 400 -12.85 8.42 27.11
C PRO A 400 -13.45 7.90 28.42
N TRP A 401 -12.72 7.95 29.53
CA TRP A 401 -13.20 7.50 30.85
C TRP A 401 -13.94 8.59 31.64
N ALA A 402 -14.10 9.77 31.06
CA ALA A 402 -14.73 10.89 31.72
C ALA A 402 -14.14 11.26 33.09
N ARG A 403 -12.89 10.83 33.39
CA ARG A 403 -12.19 11.07 34.66
C ARG A 403 -10.75 11.48 34.39
N GLY A 404 -10.22 12.43 35.15
CA GLY A 404 -8.83 12.90 35.00
C GLY A 404 -8.69 13.96 33.92
N GLU A 405 -9.12 15.18 34.24
CA GLU A 405 -9.06 16.34 33.38
C GLU A 405 -7.82 17.18 33.71
N TRP A 406 -7.36 17.90 32.70
CA TRP A 406 -6.27 18.87 32.81
C TRP A 406 -6.60 19.98 33.85
N THR A 407 -5.65 20.28 34.74
CA THR A 407 -5.79 21.31 35.76
C THR A 407 -4.90 22.52 35.55
N GLY A 408 -4.18 22.64 34.43
CA GLY A 408 -3.32 23.74 34.08
C GLY A 408 -4.04 24.86 33.33
N ALA A 409 -3.26 25.69 32.63
CA ALA A 409 -3.76 26.80 31.83
C ALA A 409 -4.79 26.34 30.79
N TRP A 410 -5.86 27.12 30.57
CA TRP A 410 -6.98 26.80 29.68
C TRP A 410 -7.80 25.60 30.12
N SER A 411 -7.68 25.13 31.36
CA SER A 411 -8.61 24.16 31.94
C SER A 411 -10.00 24.80 32.19
N GLU A 412 -11.01 23.98 32.53
CA GLU A 412 -12.41 24.42 32.62
C GLU A 412 -12.63 25.69 33.48
N ARG A 413 -11.90 25.83 34.57
CA ARG A 413 -12.03 26.97 35.53
C ARG A 413 -10.82 27.89 35.52
N SER A 414 -10.05 27.91 34.48
CA SER A 414 -8.84 28.74 34.44
C SER A 414 -9.17 30.18 34.07
N TRP A 415 -8.39 31.10 34.61
CA TRP A 415 -8.58 32.57 34.45
C TRP A 415 -8.33 33.03 33.01
N GLU A 416 -7.59 32.27 32.19
CA GLU A 416 -7.31 32.60 30.80
C GLU A 416 -8.58 32.83 29.98
N TRP A 417 -9.66 32.12 30.36
CA TRP A 417 -10.96 32.29 29.70
C TRP A 417 -11.58 33.68 29.94
N ASP A 418 -11.20 34.38 31.00
CA ASP A 418 -11.80 35.67 31.35
C ASP A 418 -11.46 36.73 30.31
N GLY A 419 -10.33 36.60 29.63
CA GLY A 419 -9.91 37.51 28.56
C GLY A 419 -10.66 37.36 27.24
N LEU A 420 -11.56 36.35 27.11
CA LEU A 420 -12.31 36.10 25.88
C LEU A 420 -13.74 36.61 25.92
N SER A 421 -14.26 37.02 24.76
CA SER A 421 -15.67 37.42 24.64
C SER A 421 -16.61 36.23 24.92
N ASN A 422 -17.83 36.52 25.39
CA ASN A 422 -18.83 35.45 25.60
C ASN A 422 -19.14 34.68 24.31
N ARG A 423 -19.12 35.37 23.16
CA ARG A 423 -19.32 34.75 21.85
C ARG A 423 -18.21 33.74 21.54
N ASP A 424 -16.96 34.06 21.83
CA ASP A 424 -15.84 33.15 21.59
C ASP A 424 -15.90 31.94 22.53
N LYS A 425 -16.32 32.15 23.79
CA LYS A 425 -16.54 31.06 24.75
C LYS A 425 -17.66 30.12 24.31
N GLU A 426 -18.72 30.65 23.72
CA GLU A 426 -19.82 29.86 23.15
C GLU A 426 -19.36 29.08 21.92
N LEU A 427 -18.63 29.70 20.97
CA LEU A 427 -18.06 29.04 19.79
C LEU A 427 -17.13 27.90 20.17
N LEU A 428 -16.37 28.06 21.25
CA LEU A 428 -15.48 27.02 21.75
C LEU A 428 -16.19 25.98 22.61
N SER A 429 -17.49 26.18 22.88
CA SER A 429 -18.29 25.33 23.77
C SER A 429 -17.67 25.17 25.17
N VAL A 430 -17.08 26.25 25.73
CA VAL A 430 -16.37 26.19 27.01
C VAL A 430 -17.32 25.84 28.17
N ARG A 431 -18.61 26.25 28.08
CA ARG A 431 -19.63 25.99 29.11
C ARG A 431 -20.42 24.69 28.92
N VAL A 432 -20.40 24.14 27.72
CA VAL A 432 -21.13 22.91 27.36
C VAL A 432 -20.06 21.88 26.90
N THR A 433 -19.36 21.34 27.85
CA THR A 433 -18.39 20.28 27.61
C THR A 433 -19.01 18.90 27.80
N ASN A 434 -18.71 17.95 26.94
CA ASN A 434 -18.98 16.56 27.25
C ASN A 434 -18.11 16.12 28.44
N GLU A 435 -18.59 15.18 29.24
CA GLU A 435 -17.79 14.64 30.33
C GLU A 435 -16.40 14.18 29.86
N GLY A 436 -15.35 14.61 30.57
CA GLY A 436 -13.96 14.30 30.25
C GLY A 436 -13.35 15.13 29.10
N GLU A 437 -14.07 16.12 28.56
CA GLU A 437 -13.55 17.04 27.57
C GLU A 437 -12.90 18.26 28.22
N PHE A 438 -11.72 18.66 27.74
CA PHE A 438 -11.01 19.83 28.25
C PHE A 438 -10.17 20.48 27.15
N TRP A 439 -9.87 21.76 27.35
CA TRP A 439 -8.93 22.51 26.52
C TRP A 439 -7.58 22.65 27.21
N MET A 440 -6.52 22.73 26.42
CA MET A 440 -5.18 23.09 26.86
C MET A 440 -4.42 23.84 25.76
N SER A 441 -3.37 24.57 26.12
CA SER A 441 -2.50 25.17 25.12
C SER A 441 -1.78 24.12 24.30
N PHE A 442 -1.51 24.41 23.02
CA PHE A 442 -0.73 23.49 22.18
C PHE A 442 0.70 23.28 22.73
N ASP A 443 1.26 24.30 23.39
CA ASP A 443 2.56 24.18 24.03
C ASP A 443 2.57 23.20 25.20
N ASP A 444 1.53 23.24 26.04
CA ASP A 444 1.37 22.26 27.13
C ASP A 444 1.08 20.88 26.57
N PHE A 445 0.26 20.77 25.52
CA PHE A 445 0.03 19.52 24.81
C PHE A 445 1.36 18.91 24.31
N ALA A 446 2.16 19.66 23.57
CA ALA A 446 3.45 19.19 23.07
C ALA A 446 4.50 18.90 24.16
N ARG A 447 4.35 19.49 25.36
CA ARG A 447 5.22 19.23 26.52
C ARG A 447 4.86 17.96 27.26
N HIS A 448 3.58 17.65 27.41
CA HIS A 448 3.11 16.55 28.26
C HIS A 448 2.82 15.28 27.49
N PHE A 449 2.33 15.36 26.25
CA PHE A 449 2.06 14.19 25.44
C PHE A 449 3.32 13.74 24.69
N THR A 450 3.51 12.42 24.63
CA THR A 450 4.72 11.81 24.04
C THR A 450 4.47 11.25 22.64
N GLN A 451 3.22 10.86 22.35
CA GLN A 451 2.84 10.21 21.09
C GLN A 451 1.50 10.76 20.60
N LEU A 452 1.41 10.92 19.30
CA LEU A 452 0.19 11.27 18.57
C LEU A 452 -0.02 10.22 17.47
N ASP A 453 -1.13 9.52 17.52
CA ASP A 453 -1.56 8.59 16.47
C ASP A 453 -2.69 9.25 15.66
N LEU A 454 -2.49 9.34 14.36
CA LEU A 454 -3.42 9.89 13.40
C LEU A 454 -3.93 8.79 12.48
N VAL A 455 -5.24 8.59 12.44
CA VAL A 455 -5.89 7.60 11.59
C VAL A 455 -6.64 8.30 10.48
N HIS A 456 -6.21 8.13 9.24
CA HIS A 456 -6.93 8.60 8.06
C HIS A 456 -7.97 7.56 7.65
N ILE A 457 -9.25 7.91 7.76
CA ILE A 457 -10.36 7.04 7.41
C ILE A 457 -10.69 7.24 5.92
N GLY A 458 -10.56 6.19 5.14
CA GLY A 458 -10.93 6.20 3.72
C GLY A 458 -12.45 6.21 3.50
N PRO A 459 -12.91 6.58 2.30
CA PRO A 459 -14.32 6.54 1.94
C PRO A 459 -14.81 5.09 1.91
N ASP A 460 -15.87 4.83 2.63
CA ASP A 460 -16.67 3.61 2.55
C ASP A 460 -18.14 3.91 2.90
N ASP A 461 -18.99 2.90 2.90
CA ASP A 461 -20.42 3.09 3.14
C ASP A 461 -20.73 3.73 4.52
N TRP A 462 -19.81 3.61 5.48
CA TRP A 462 -19.95 4.20 6.84
C TRP A 462 -19.61 5.68 6.89
N MET A 463 -19.00 6.23 5.85
CA MET A 463 -18.71 7.67 5.72
C MET A 463 -19.96 8.52 5.52
N MET A 464 -21.09 7.90 5.16
CA MET A 464 -22.38 8.58 5.00
C MET A 464 -23.04 8.94 6.35
N GLU A 465 -22.33 8.71 7.45
CA GLU A 465 -22.79 8.93 8.79
C GLU A 465 -22.71 10.40 9.24
N GLY A 466 -23.75 10.90 9.91
CA GLY A 466 -23.89 12.29 10.30
C GLY A 466 -22.71 12.88 11.10
N ALA A 467 -22.04 12.06 11.93
CA ALA A 467 -20.87 12.49 12.69
C ALA A 467 -19.64 12.78 11.81
N LEU A 468 -19.58 12.23 10.61
CA LEU A 468 -18.49 12.42 9.64
C LEU A 468 -18.87 13.39 8.51
N HIS A 469 -20.14 13.67 8.30
CA HIS A 469 -20.62 14.57 7.24
C HIS A 469 -20.16 16.02 7.38
N SER A 470 -19.84 16.45 8.59
CA SER A 470 -19.26 17.79 8.83
C SER A 470 -17.77 17.87 8.47
N LYS A 471 -17.13 16.74 8.22
CA LYS A 471 -15.71 16.65 7.90
C LYS A 471 -15.52 16.38 6.41
N GLN A 472 -14.48 16.96 5.83
CA GLN A 472 -14.13 16.73 4.43
C GLN A 472 -13.64 15.28 4.25
N PRO A 473 -14.29 14.48 3.38
CA PRO A 473 -13.87 13.09 3.17
C PRO A 473 -12.57 13.02 2.36
N TRP A 474 -11.79 11.99 2.61
CA TRP A 474 -10.69 11.60 1.74
C TRP A 474 -11.24 10.94 0.47
N ARG A 475 -10.59 11.19 -0.65
CA ARG A 475 -10.72 10.35 -1.84
C ARG A 475 -9.66 9.26 -1.73
N ALA A 476 -10.00 8.03 -2.09
CA ALA A 476 -9.10 6.90 -1.90
C ALA A 476 -9.02 6.01 -3.14
N VAL A 477 -7.81 5.55 -3.41
CA VAL A 477 -7.54 4.46 -4.34
C VAL A 477 -6.84 3.34 -3.59
N LEU A 478 -7.33 2.13 -3.81
CA LEU A 478 -6.81 0.89 -3.26
C LEU A 478 -6.32 0.00 -4.40
N ALA A 479 -5.09 -0.52 -4.30
CA ALA A 479 -4.55 -1.47 -5.26
C ALA A 479 -3.86 -2.63 -4.56
N ARG A 480 -4.43 -3.86 -4.69
CA ARG A 480 -3.81 -5.09 -4.24
C ARG A 480 -2.99 -5.66 -5.37
N ARG A 481 -1.68 -5.75 -5.18
CA ARG A 481 -0.73 -6.21 -6.20
C ARG A 481 0.30 -7.13 -5.57
N ARG A 482 1.20 -7.61 -6.41
CA ARG A 482 2.33 -8.43 -5.96
C ARG A 482 3.60 -8.03 -6.67
N TRP A 483 4.69 -8.16 -5.96
CA TRP A 483 6.01 -8.21 -6.58
C TRP A 483 6.32 -9.66 -6.97
N ARG A 484 6.89 -9.82 -8.14
CA ARG A 484 7.40 -11.10 -8.65
C ARG A 484 8.83 -10.93 -9.15
N ALA A 485 9.69 -11.82 -8.70
CA ALA A 485 11.07 -11.89 -9.16
C ALA A 485 11.15 -12.09 -10.68
N GLY A 486 11.96 -11.29 -11.34
CA GLY A 486 12.14 -11.33 -12.80
C GLY A 486 11.02 -10.68 -13.62
N TYR A 487 10.01 -10.11 -12.95
CA TYR A 487 8.93 -9.39 -13.64
C TYR A 487 8.79 -7.94 -13.14
N ASN A 488 8.37 -7.75 -11.89
CA ASN A 488 8.09 -6.43 -11.33
C ASN A 488 8.57 -6.26 -9.88
N ALA A 489 9.54 -7.05 -9.44
CA ALA A 489 10.24 -6.90 -8.17
C ALA A 489 11.60 -6.26 -8.41
N GLY A 490 11.61 -4.99 -8.84
CA GLY A 490 12.79 -4.28 -9.30
C GLY A 490 13.69 -3.73 -8.19
N GLY A 491 13.25 -3.75 -6.93
CA GLY A 491 14.03 -3.20 -5.81
C GLY A 491 13.96 -1.67 -5.70
N GLY A 492 14.72 -1.10 -4.77
CA GLY A 492 14.77 0.34 -4.49
C GLY A 492 15.47 1.16 -5.58
N PRO A 493 15.50 2.51 -5.44
CA PRO A 493 16.04 3.41 -6.48
C PRO A 493 17.54 3.26 -6.73
N THR A 494 18.28 2.62 -5.84
CA THR A 494 19.70 2.29 -6.05
C THR A 494 19.93 1.27 -7.17
N TYR A 495 18.88 0.51 -7.52
CA TYR A 495 18.89 -0.47 -8.61
C TYR A 495 18.29 0.17 -9.87
N THR A 496 19.01 1.13 -10.46
CA THR A 496 18.53 1.96 -11.57
C THR A 496 18.07 1.16 -12.79
N GLU A 497 18.68 0.00 -13.05
CA GLU A 497 18.30 -0.87 -14.17
C GLU A 497 16.93 -1.53 -13.98
N THR A 498 16.51 -1.79 -12.75
CA THR A 498 15.33 -2.60 -12.47
C THR A 498 14.24 -1.86 -11.69
N THR A 499 14.56 -0.77 -10.98
CA THR A 499 13.58 -0.05 -10.16
C THR A 499 12.38 0.45 -10.96
N ALA A 500 12.57 0.84 -12.24
CA ALA A 500 11.49 1.23 -13.15
C ALA A 500 10.55 0.08 -13.55
N MET A 501 10.93 -1.17 -13.24
CA MET A 501 10.09 -2.36 -13.52
C MET A 501 9.07 -2.63 -12.42
N ASN A 502 9.20 -2.01 -11.24
CA ASN A 502 8.20 -2.10 -10.20
C ASN A 502 6.83 -1.61 -10.70
N PRO A 503 5.73 -2.03 -10.05
CA PRO A 503 4.41 -1.46 -10.32
C PRO A 503 4.43 0.07 -10.17
N GLN A 504 3.82 0.78 -11.09
CA GLN A 504 3.79 2.23 -11.14
C GLN A 504 2.36 2.73 -11.06
N PHE A 505 2.13 3.77 -10.25
CA PHE A 505 0.81 4.37 -10.08
C PHE A 505 0.91 5.86 -10.36
N HIS A 506 0.20 6.31 -11.37
CA HIS A 506 0.15 7.71 -11.76
C HIS A 506 -0.83 8.44 -10.83
N VAL A 507 -0.41 9.59 -10.32
CA VAL A 507 -1.21 10.51 -9.51
C VAL A 507 -1.18 11.87 -10.19
N GLN A 508 -2.29 12.24 -10.81
CA GLN A 508 -2.46 13.53 -11.46
C GLN A 508 -3.25 14.45 -10.55
N ILE A 509 -2.66 15.57 -10.19
CA ILE A 509 -3.28 16.62 -9.39
C ILE A 509 -3.59 17.80 -10.31
N PRO A 510 -4.86 18.05 -10.64
CA PRO A 510 -5.25 19.19 -11.49
C PRO A 510 -5.01 20.51 -10.75
N ARG A 511 -4.97 21.60 -11.50
CA ARG A 511 -4.93 22.94 -10.89
C ARG A 511 -6.28 23.22 -10.24
N SER A 512 -6.26 23.42 -8.93
CA SER A 512 -7.43 23.83 -8.13
C SER A 512 -7.19 25.20 -7.50
N SER A 513 -8.22 25.75 -6.87
CA SER A 513 -8.15 27.04 -6.16
C SER A 513 -7.12 27.05 -5.03
N SER A 514 -6.86 25.90 -4.41
CA SER A 514 -5.94 25.78 -3.27
C SER A 514 -4.47 25.72 -3.66
N ASN A 515 -4.13 25.44 -4.93
CA ASN A 515 -2.77 25.18 -5.43
C ASN A 515 -1.96 24.13 -4.60
N LYS A 516 -2.64 23.33 -3.78
CA LYS A 516 -2.03 22.31 -2.90
C LYS A 516 -3.00 21.15 -2.74
N CYS A 517 -2.49 19.94 -2.80
CA CYS A 517 -3.23 18.74 -2.47
C CYS A 517 -2.47 17.97 -1.38
N HIS A 518 -3.17 17.57 -0.33
CA HIS A 518 -2.61 16.65 0.65
C HIS A 518 -2.81 15.23 0.15
N VAL A 519 -1.73 14.48 0.13
CA VAL A 519 -1.71 13.10 -0.37
C VAL A 519 -1.10 12.19 0.70
N VAL A 520 -1.84 11.17 1.10
CA VAL A 520 -1.33 10.13 2.00
C VAL A 520 -1.09 8.88 1.19
N VAL A 521 0.15 8.43 1.15
CA VAL A 521 0.53 7.18 0.48
C VAL A 521 0.90 6.16 1.53
N SER A 522 0.27 4.99 1.46
CA SER A 522 0.55 3.87 2.35
C SER A 522 0.80 2.61 1.54
N ILE A 523 1.85 1.90 1.89
CA ILE A 523 2.13 0.56 1.40
C ILE A 523 2.14 -0.43 2.56
N THR A 524 1.26 -1.42 2.50
CA THR A 524 1.14 -2.51 3.47
C THR A 524 1.57 -3.81 2.80
N GLN A 525 2.55 -4.54 3.35
CA GLN A 525 2.85 -5.89 2.88
C GLN A 525 1.90 -6.91 3.51
N TYR A 526 1.68 -8.02 2.80
CA TYR A 526 0.85 -9.10 3.33
C TYR A 526 1.47 -9.67 4.61
N TYR A 527 0.64 -9.84 5.63
CA TYR A 527 1.01 -10.42 6.91
C TYR A 527 -0.01 -11.47 7.33
N GLU A 528 0.47 -12.48 8.02
CA GLU A 528 -0.40 -13.52 8.58
C GLU A 528 -0.78 -13.15 10.02
N THR A 529 -2.05 -13.26 10.34
CA THR A 529 -2.59 -12.98 11.67
C THR A 529 -2.64 -14.24 12.52
N SER A 530 -3.15 -15.34 11.97
CA SER A 530 -3.26 -16.61 12.68
C SER A 530 -1.96 -17.43 12.58
N ILE A 531 -1.34 -17.74 13.71
CA ILE A 531 -0.12 -18.55 13.79
C ILE A 531 -0.51 -19.98 14.16
N GLN A 532 -1.03 -20.72 13.20
CA GLN A 532 -1.12 -22.17 13.39
C GLN A 532 0.25 -22.86 13.25
N ASP A 533 1.21 -22.19 12.62
CA ASP A 533 2.52 -22.76 12.35
C ASP A 533 3.61 -21.67 12.37
N VAL A 534 4.18 -21.39 13.53
CA VAL A 534 5.27 -20.38 13.72
C VAL A 534 6.46 -20.65 12.80
N LYS A 535 6.71 -21.92 12.44
CA LYS A 535 7.80 -22.31 11.54
C LYS A 535 7.57 -21.92 10.09
N LYS A 536 6.34 -21.64 9.69
CA LYS A 536 5.96 -21.25 8.31
C LYS A 536 5.80 -19.74 8.14
N LYS A 537 5.91 -18.94 9.18
CA LYS A 537 5.79 -17.49 9.10
C LYS A 537 6.92 -16.93 8.23
N LYS A 538 6.55 -16.41 7.05
CA LYS A 538 7.50 -15.69 6.20
C LYS A 538 7.95 -14.41 6.91
N PRO A 539 9.25 -14.11 6.93
CA PRO A 539 9.72 -12.84 7.47
C PRO A 539 9.16 -11.68 6.62
N LEU A 540 8.88 -10.57 7.28
CA LEU A 540 8.54 -9.32 6.59
C LEU A 540 9.78 -8.80 5.85
N TYR A 541 9.56 -8.26 4.66
CA TYR A 541 10.59 -7.58 3.90
C TYR A 541 10.74 -6.12 4.33
N ALA A 542 11.89 -5.54 4.04
CA ALA A 542 12.02 -4.10 4.08
C ALA A 542 11.32 -3.51 2.85
N ILE A 543 10.19 -2.85 3.08
CA ILE A 543 9.34 -2.24 2.06
C ILE A 543 9.37 -0.72 2.11
N GLY A 544 9.03 -0.09 1.02
CA GLY A 544 8.91 1.34 0.88
C GLY A 544 8.35 1.72 -0.48
N PHE A 545 8.37 2.99 -0.80
CA PHE A 545 8.01 3.48 -2.12
C PHE A 545 8.84 4.72 -2.48
N ALA A 546 8.93 5.02 -3.76
CA ALA A 546 9.49 6.25 -4.28
C ALA A 546 8.41 7.05 -5.01
N VAL A 547 8.51 8.37 -4.96
CA VAL A 547 7.62 9.30 -5.67
C VAL A 547 8.46 10.13 -6.63
N TYR A 548 8.07 10.14 -7.89
CA TYR A 548 8.71 10.93 -8.95
C TYR A 548 7.75 11.97 -9.48
N GLU A 549 8.21 13.20 -9.65
CA GLU A 549 7.51 14.19 -10.47
C GLU A 549 7.87 13.95 -11.94
N ILE A 550 6.87 13.93 -12.80
CA ILE A 550 7.06 13.63 -14.22
C ILE A 550 6.49 14.74 -15.11
N PRO A 551 7.03 14.93 -16.31
CA PRO A 551 6.40 15.77 -17.33
C PRO A 551 5.02 15.23 -17.71
N HIS A 552 4.08 16.10 -18.02
CA HIS A 552 2.71 15.73 -18.44
C HIS A 552 2.64 14.78 -19.64
N SER A 553 3.64 14.82 -20.53
CA SER A 553 3.74 13.91 -21.68
C SER A 553 4.18 12.49 -21.32
N MET A 554 4.74 12.28 -20.13
CA MET A 554 5.26 10.99 -19.71
C MET A 554 4.19 10.18 -18.98
N GLN A 555 4.01 8.94 -19.38
CA GLN A 555 3.04 8.04 -18.75
C GLN A 555 3.70 6.98 -17.86
N ARG A 556 4.97 6.62 -18.13
CA ARG A 556 5.70 5.56 -17.45
C ARG A 556 7.15 5.95 -17.20
N LEU A 557 7.66 5.63 -16.02
CA LEU A 557 9.10 5.72 -15.75
C LEU A 557 9.86 4.64 -16.53
N THR A 558 10.98 5.05 -17.08
CA THR A 558 11.94 4.17 -17.78
C THR A 558 13.24 4.07 -16.97
N PRO A 559 14.09 3.04 -17.19
CA PRO A 559 15.41 2.96 -16.59
C PRO A 559 16.27 4.21 -16.85
N HIS A 560 16.19 4.78 -18.04
CA HIS A 560 16.89 6.02 -18.41
C HIS A 560 16.42 7.19 -17.51
N PHE A 561 15.11 7.39 -17.38
CA PHE A 561 14.57 8.47 -16.57
C PHE A 561 15.00 8.39 -15.10
N VAL A 562 14.90 7.20 -14.49
CA VAL A 562 15.26 7.01 -13.06
C VAL A 562 16.76 7.09 -12.81
N THR A 563 17.59 6.96 -13.84
CA THR A 563 19.04 7.19 -13.76
C THR A 563 19.37 8.67 -13.75
N GLU A 564 18.66 9.46 -14.54
CA GLU A 564 18.90 10.91 -14.68
C GLU A 564 18.17 11.73 -13.63
N GLN A 565 16.96 11.32 -13.25
CA GLN A 565 16.10 12.06 -12.32
C GLN A 565 16.00 11.35 -10.98
N LYS A 566 16.33 12.09 -9.92
CA LYS A 566 16.11 11.60 -8.55
C LYS A 566 14.63 11.68 -8.19
N PRO A 567 14.13 10.72 -7.42
CA PRO A 567 12.79 10.82 -6.88
C PRO A 567 12.64 12.04 -5.97
N LEU A 568 11.43 12.59 -5.93
CA LEU A 568 11.07 13.65 -4.99
C LEU A 568 11.25 13.20 -3.54
N ASP A 569 10.87 11.95 -3.31
CA ASP A 569 11.06 11.27 -2.03
C ASP A 569 11.27 9.77 -2.23
N VAL A 570 12.09 9.24 -1.34
CA VAL A 570 12.25 7.80 -1.14
C VAL A 570 11.99 7.53 0.32
N THR A 571 10.94 6.78 0.60
CA THR A 571 10.72 6.32 1.96
C THR A 571 11.86 5.40 2.40
N ASN A 572 12.29 5.53 3.65
CA ASN A 572 13.21 4.57 4.23
C ASN A 572 12.59 3.19 4.19
N HIS A 573 13.25 2.27 3.46
CA HIS A 573 12.80 0.88 3.45
C HIS A 573 12.91 0.29 4.84
N SER A 574 11.76 -0.15 5.37
CA SER A 574 11.67 -0.63 6.74
C SER A 574 11.02 -2.00 6.79
N VAL A 575 11.54 -2.86 7.68
CA VAL A 575 10.92 -4.14 8.01
C VAL A 575 9.72 -3.86 8.89
N ALA A 576 8.63 -3.43 8.27
CA ALA A 576 7.39 -3.03 8.93
C ALA A 576 6.19 -3.63 8.21
N ARG A 577 5.06 -3.74 8.90
CA ARG A 577 3.79 -4.12 8.30
C ARG A 577 3.33 -3.09 7.27
N GLU A 578 3.48 -1.82 7.59
CA GLU A 578 3.05 -0.70 6.76
C GLU A 578 4.07 0.45 6.80
N VAL A 579 4.27 1.10 5.66
CA VAL A 579 5.03 2.34 5.51
C VAL A 579 4.11 3.41 4.97
N VAL A 580 4.06 4.56 5.65
CA VAL A 580 3.12 5.66 5.35
C VAL A 580 3.87 6.97 5.21
N THR A 581 3.50 7.78 4.22
CA THR A 581 4.01 9.14 4.06
C THR A 581 2.88 10.10 3.75
N PHE A 582 2.93 11.26 4.38
CA PHE A 582 2.02 12.37 4.13
C PHE A 582 2.74 13.42 3.27
N PHE A 583 2.14 13.78 2.14
CA PHE A 583 2.66 14.77 1.21
C PHE A 583 1.75 15.97 1.13
N THR A 584 2.33 17.13 0.84
CA THR A 584 1.63 18.31 0.36
C THR A 584 2.15 18.61 -1.04
N LEU A 585 1.46 18.15 -2.06
CA LEU A 585 1.89 18.24 -3.44
C LEU A 585 1.22 19.43 -4.16
N PRO A 586 1.95 20.18 -4.99
CA PRO A 586 1.37 21.14 -5.91
C PRO A 586 0.68 20.41 -7.09
N PRO A 587 -0.15 21.13 -7.89
CA PRO A 587 -0.67 20.59 -9.14
C PRO A 587 0.43 20.10 -10.06
N GLY A 588 0.26 18.91 -10.63
CA GLY A 588 1.25 18.23 -11.46
C GLY A 588 0.99 16.75 -11.60
N ASP A 589 1.88 16.07 -12.28
CA ASP A 589 1.84 14.63 -12.53
C ASP A 589 2.96 13.94 -11.73
N TYR A 590 2.58 12.89 -11.03
CA TYR A 590 3.47 12.13 -10.16
C TYR A 590 3.33 10.65 -10.41
N ILE A 591 4.41 9.89 -10.20
CA ILE A 591 4.37 8.42 -10.19
C ILE A 591 4.84 7.91 -8.83
N VAL A 592 3.98 7.11 -8.20
CA VAL A 592 4.28 6.36 -6.98
C VAL A 592 4.72 4.95 -7.37
N VAL A 593 5.89 4.55 -6.86
CA VAL A 593 6.52 3.26 -7.16
C VAL A 593 6.65 2.44 -5.88
N PRO A 594 5.72 1.53 -5.56
CA PRO A 594 5.87 0.57 -4.47
C PRO A 594 7.04 -0.38 -4.70
N GLN A 595 7.89 -0.57 -3.70
CA GLN A 595 9.13 -1.34 -3.88
C GLN A 595 9.58 -2.05 -2.60
N THR A 596 10.38 -3.08 -2.78
CA THR A 596 11.20 -3.71 -1.74
C THR A 596 12.60 -3.10 -1.78
N ASN A 597 13.37 -3.20 -0.70
CA ASN A 597 14.72 -2.64 -0.62
C ASN A 597 15.71 -3.27 -1.61
N ILE A 598 15.55 -4.57 -1.89
CA ILE A 598 16.38 -5.31 -2.84
C ILE A 598 15.51 -5.95 -3.93
N PRO A 599 16.01 -6.14 -5.14
CA PRO A 599 15.25 -6.77 -6.23
C PRO A 599 14.99 -8.27 -5.97
N ASN A 600 14.05 -8.81 -6.74
CA ASN A 600 13.71 -10.23 -6.76
C ASN A 600 13.10 -10.81 -5.46
N LEU A 601 12.43 -9.98 -4.67
CA LEU A 601 11.62 -10.44 -3.54
C LEU A 601 10.15 -10.61 -3.96
N ASP A 602 9.64 -11.85 -3.82
CA ASP A 602 8.24 -12.17 -4.09
C ASP A 602 7.35 -11.84 -2.90
N GLY A 603 6.38 -10.97 -3.09
CA GLY A 603 5.48 -10.56 -2.01
C GLY A 603 4.17 -9.96 -2.51
N LYS A 604 3.14 -10.01 -1.69
CA LYS A 604 1.88 -9.29 -1.92
C LYS A 604 1.93 -7.98 -1.17
N PHE A 605 1.41 -6.92 -1.79
CA PHE A 605 1.25 -5.62 -1.15
C PHE A 605 -0.11 -5.00 -1.43
N LEU A 606 -0.52 -4.11 -0.54
CA LEU A 606 -1.66 -3.24 -0.67
C LEU A 606 -1.14 -1.80 -0.71
N LEU A 607 -1.35 -1.11 -1.81
CA LEU A 607 -1.11 0.32 -1.94
C LEU A 607 -2.42 1.05 -1.69
N ARG A 608 -2.38 2.09 -0.84
CA ARG A 608 -3.47 3.02 -0.61
C ARG A 608 -2.98 4.43 -0.85
N ILE A 609 -3.71 5.21 -1.65
CA ILE A 609 -3.42 6.61 -1.90
C ILE A 609 -4.68 7.40 -1.58
N PHE A 610 -4.59 8.29 -0.58
CA PHE A 610 -5.66 9.19 -0.17
C PHE A 610 -5.34 10.61 -0.59
N THR A 611 -6.31 11.31 -1.13
CA THR A 611 -6.18 12.73 -1.53
C THR A 611 -7.33 13.54 -0.96
N ASP A 612 -7.08 14.78 -0.62
CA ASP A 612 -8.10 15.71 -0.09
C ASP A 612 -8.76 16.57 -1.18
N GLU A 613 -8.11 16.71 -2.31
CA GLU A 613 -8.59 17.44 -3.47
C GLU A 613 -8.86 16.50 -4.65
N GLN A 614 -9.47 17.03 -5.69
CA GLN A 614 -9.71 16.28 -6.91
C GLN A 614 -8.38 15.80 -7.49
N SER A 615 -8.29 14.51 -7.77
CA SER A 615 -7.12 13.86 -8.34
C SER A 615 -7.55 12.68 -9.19
N ASN A 616 -6.74 12.38 -10.21
CA ASN A 616 -6.90 11.19 -11.02
C ASN A 616 -5.75 10.23 -10.69
N ILE A 617 -6.09 9.00 -10.31
CA ILE A 617 -5.11 8.01 -9.89
C ILE A 617 -5.39 6.71 -10.64
N TRP A 618 -4.36 6.17 -11.31
CA TRP A 618 -4.47 4.90 -12.04
C TRP A 618 -3.14 4.13 -12.02
N GLU A 619 -3.22 2.83 -12.16
CA GLU A 619 -2.04 2.00 -12.39
C GLU A 619 -1.56 2.20 -13.83
N VAL A 620 -0.26 2.42 -14.00
CA VAL A 620 0.35 2.55 -15.32
C VAL A 620 0.29 1.20 -16.02
N ASN A 621 -0.43 1.15 -17.11
CA ASN A 621 -0.65 -0.04 -17.92
C ASN A 621 -0.61 0.35 -19.39
N GLU A 622 -0.30 -0.59 -20.26
CA GLU A 622 -0.25 -0.42 -21.70
C GLU A 622 -1.33 -1.27 -22.35
N ASP A 623 -1.78 -0.85 -23.53
CA ASP A 623 -2.73 -1.63 -24.30
C ASP A 623 -2.00 -2.75 -25.07
N ASN A 624 -2.73 -3.82 -25.35
CA ASN A 624 -2.22 -4.92 -26.17
C ASN A 624 -2.34 -4.53 -27.65
N VAL A 625 -1.24 -4.08 -28.23
CA VAL A 625 -1.21 -3.59 -29.63
C VAL A 625 0.01 -4.14 -30.35
N ILE A 626 -0.18 -4.58 -31.58
CA ILE A 626 0.89 -4.83 -32.52
C ILE A 626 0.99 -3.60 -33.44
N ILE A 627 2.04 -2.79 -33.25
CA ILE A 627 2.28 -1.56 -34.02
C ILE A 627 2.82 -1.94 -35.41
N ARG A 628 3.72 -2.93 -35.46
CA ARG A 628 4.27 -3.47 -36.68
C ARG A 628 3.59 -4.80 -37.00
N ASN A 629 2.61 -4.77 -37.88
CA ASN A 629 1.93 -5.99 -38.32
C ASN A 629 2.75 -6.69 -39.40
N ILE A 630 3.47 -7.72 -38.98
CA ILE A 630 4.33 -8.51 -39.86
C ILE A 630 3.48 -9.29 -40.89
N SER A 631 2.24 -9.62 -40.57
CA SER A 631 1.33 -10.29 -41.51
C SER A 631 1.07 -9.43 -42.76
N SER A 632 1.09 -8.10 -42.67
CA SER A 632 0.96 -7.21 -43.82
C SER A 632 2.18 -7.20 -44.71
N GLU A 633 3.37 -7.50 -44.18
CA GLU A 633 4.61 -7.60 -44.97
C GLU A 633 4.62 -8.86 -45.84
N PHE A 634 3.77 -9.84 -45.58
CA PHE A 634 3.62 -11.06 -46.39
C PHE A 634 2.59 -10.89 -47.52
N VAL A 635 1.71 -9.88 -47.46
CA VAL A 635 0.57 -9.78 -48.40
C VAL A 635 0.94 -9.09 -49.71
N ASP A 636 1.99 -8.26 -49.75
CA ASP A 636 2.44 -7.58 -50.95
C ASP A 636 3.42 -8.39 -51.78
N GLU A 637 2.88 -9.33 -52.55
CA GLU A 637 3.66 -10.24 -53.42
C GLU A 637 4.43 -9.45 -54.52
N ASN A 638 4.09 -8.19 -54.84
CA ASN A 638 4.67 -7.44 -55.94
C ASN A 638 5.52 -6.25 -55.57
N SER A 639 5.56 -5.83 -54.30
CA SER A 639 6.24 -4.58 -53.88
C SER A 639 7.25 -4.72 -52.71
N SER A 640 7.47 -5.92 -52.19
CA SER A 640 8.43 -6.10 -51.11
C SER A 640 9.90 -6.15 -51.60
N PRO A 641 10.77 -5.18 -51.24
CA PRO A 641 12.20 -5.23 -51.56
C PRO A 641 12.89 -6.52 -51.07
N ILE A 642 12.31 -7.18 -50.09
CA ILE A 642 12.80 -8.42 -49.46
C ILE A 642 12.75 -9.59 -50.42
N LEU A 643 11.70 -9.68 -51.24
CA LEU A 643 11.59 -10.75 -52.27
C LEU A 643 12.56 -10.57 -53.42
N THR A 644 12.92 -9.29 -53.77
CA THR A 644 13.87 -9.02 -54.85
C THR A 644 15.30 -9.41 -54.49
N ASP A 645 15.73 -9.13 -53.27
CA ASP A 645 17.08 -9.45 -52.78
C ASP A 645 17.29 -10.92 -52.49
N ASN A 646 16.23 -11.68 -52.20
CA ASN A 646 16.30 -13.10 -51.82
C ASN A 646 15.94 -14.08 -52.96
N LYS A 647 15.69 -13.60 -54.18
CA LYS A 647 15.37 -14.49 -55.35
C LYS A 647 16.41 -15.60 -55.56
N SER A 648 17.69 -15.34 -55.37
CA SER A 648 18.74 -16.34 -55.52
C SER A 648 18.71 -17.40 -54.41
N VAL A 649 18.31 -17.00 -53.20
CA VAL A 649 18.18 -17.90 -52.06
C VAL A 649 16.94 -18.79 -52.24
N LEU A 650 15.81 -18.20 -52.68
CA LEU A 650 14.56 -18.92 -52.95
C LEU A 650 14.74 -19.92 -54.09
N SER A 651 15.42 -19.52 -55.20
CA SER A 651 15.71 -20.44 -56.32
C SER A 651 16.53 -21.65 -55.91
N LYS A 652 17.54 -21.47 -55.05
CA LYS A 652 18.33 -22.57 -54.48
C LYS A 652 17.52 -23.47 -53.57
N MET A 653 16.54 -22.93 -52.83
CA MET A 653 15.66 -23.70 -51.97
C MET A 653 14.66 -24.52 -52.78
N LEU A 654 14.07 -23.94 -53.84
CA LEU A 654 13.13 -24.63 -54.75
C LEU A 654 13.74 -25.83 -55.47
N LEU A 655 15.07 -25.81 -55.72
CA LEU A 655 15.81 -26.93 -56.30
C LEU A 655 16.05 -28.06 -55.29
N LYS A 656 15.98 -27.81 -54.00
CA LYS A 656 16.39 -28.75 -52.95
C LYS A 656 15.23 -29.30 -52.10
N TYR A 657 14.17 -28.54 -51.97
CA TYR A 657 13.04 -28.85 -51.08
C TYR A 657 11.72 -28.82 -51.84
N PRO A 658 10.70 -29.56 -51.40
CA PRO A 658 9.35 -29.48 -51.97
C PRO A 658 8.73 -28.10 -51.76
N PRO A 659 7.69 -27.71 -52.54
CA PRO A 659 7.02 -26.41 -52.45
C PRO A 659 6.50 -26.09 -51.07
N GLU A 660 6.12 -27.11 -50.29
CA GLU A 660 5.71 -27.00 -48.89
C GLU A 660 6.63 -27.83 -48.00
N VAL A 661 7.06 -27.28 -46.89
CA VAL A 661 7.99 -27.90 -45.97
C VAL A 661 7.40 -28.06 -44.57
N ASP A 662 7.69 -29.16 -43.92
CA ASP A 662 7.36 -29.45 -42.53
C ASP A 662 8.39 -28.83 -41.55
N ALA A 663 8.14 -28.96 -40.26
CA ALA A 663 9.00 -28.40 -39.19
C ALA A 663 10.43 -28.98 -39.22
N SER A 664 10.60 -30.24 -39.60
CA SER A 664 11.91 -30.90 -39.70
C SER A 664 12.71 -30.38 -40.90
N GLN A 665 12.01 -30.15 -41.99
CA GLN A 665 12.62 -29.59 -43.22
C GLN A 665 12.95 -28.09 -43.01
N LEU A 666 12.04 -27.30 -42.39
CA LEU A 666 12.30 -25.93 -41.99
C LEU A 666 13.51 -25.86 -41.05
N GLN A 667 13.61 -26.76 -40.07
CA GLN A 667 14.76 -26.84 -39.20
C GLN A 667 16.08 -27.07 -39.96
N LYS A 668 16.08 -27.92 -40.97
CA LYS A 668 17.28 -28.14 -41.81
C LYS A 668 17.65 -26.90 -42.60
N ILE A 669 16.67 -26.17 -43.15
CA ILE A 669 16.87 -24.90 -43.86
C ILE A 669 17.48 -23.87 -42.93
N LEU A 670 16.84 -23.62 -41.79
CA LEU A 670 17.32 -22.65 -40.81
C LEU A 670 18.67 -23.05 -40.20
N LYS A 671 18.97 -24.33 -39.98
CA LYS A 671 20.26 -24.82 -39.51
C LYS A 671 21.42 -24.53 -40.48
N SER A 672 21.15 -24.43 -41.75
CA SER A 672 22.17 -24.10 -42.74
C SER A 672 22.62 -22.63 -42.68
N GLN A 673 21.75 -21.73 -42.23
CA GLN A 673 21.97 -20.28 -42.21
C GLN A 673 21.73 -19.64 -40.85
N TRP A 674 21.58 -20.42 -39.78
CA TRP A 674 21.14 -19.92 -38.47
C TRP A 674 21.94 -18.76 -37.91
N LYS A 675 23.27 -18.74 -38.17
CA LYS A 675 24.13 -17.63 -37.67
C LYS A 675 23.75 -16.24 -38.18
N ALA A 676 23.08 -16.17 -39.32
CA ALA A 676 22.58 -14.89 -39.85
C ALA A 676 21.29 -14.43 -39.18
N TYR A 677 20.44 -15.36 -38.73
CA TYR A 677 19.06 -15.08 -38.31
C TYR A 677 18.78 -15.38 -36.84
N LEU A 678 19.58 -16.25 -36.22
CA LEU A 678 19.41 -16.70 -34.83
C LEU A 678 20.74 -16.68 -34.09
N THR A 679 20.69 -16.56 -32.76
CA THR A 679 21.87 -16.64 -31.88
C THR A 679 22.22 -18.09 -31.53
N GLU A 680 21.23 -18.97 -31.51
CA GLU A 680 21.38 -20.40 -31.22
C GLU A 680 20.84 -21.24 -32.35
N LYS A 681 21.23 -22.52 -32.41
CA LYS A 681 20.68 -23.48 -33.41
C LYS A 681 19.16 -23.64 -33.16
N PRO A 682 18.33 -23.55 -34.22
CA PRO A 682 16.89 -23.63 -34.06
C PRO A 682 16.48 -25.01 -33.55
N THR A 683 15.60 -25.04 -32.56
CA THR A 683 14.95 -26.26 -32.09
C THR A 683 13.79 -26.63 -33.00
N LEU A 684 13.32 -27.88 -32.88
CA LEU A 684 12.14 -28.34 -33.65
C LEU A 684 10.89 -27.61 -33.17
N GLU A 685 10.82 -27.29 -31.87
CA GLU A 685 9.69 -26.59 -31.25
C GLU A 685 9.56 -25.15 -31.77
N LEU A 686 10.70 -24.44 -31.92
CA LEU A 686 10.72 -23.14 -32.56
C LEU A 686 10.21 -23.24 -34.02
N CYS A 687 10.64 -24.24 -34.77
CA CYS A 687 10.21 -24.40 -36.16
C CYS A 687 8.71 -24.68 -36.27
N LYS A 688 8.14 -25.50 -35.37
CA LYS A 688 6.70 -25.72 -35.31
C LYS A 688 5.96 -24.40 -35.01
N SER A 689 6.43 -23.62 -34.04
CA SER A 689 5.84 -22.35 -33.71
C SER A 689 5.89 -21.35 -34.88
N LEU A 690 6.99 -21.31 -35.64
CA LEU A 690 7.12 -20.42 -36.80
C LEU A 690 6.16 -20.84 -37.94
N ILE A 691 5.95 -22.13 -38.16
CA ILE A 691 5.00 -22.64 -39.16
C ILE A 691 3.58 -22.15 -38.84
N MET A 692 3.21 -22.14 -37.52
CA MET A 692 1.88 -21.72 -37.09
C MET A 692 1.52 -20.29 -37.51
N LEU A 693 2.49 -19.42 -37.79
CA LEU A 693 2.25 -18.06 -38.27
C LEU A 693 1.58 -18.00 -39.63
N ARG A 694 1.76 -19.02 -40.46
CA ARG A 694 1.26 -19.03 -41.83
C ARG A 694 0.42 -20.28 -42.18
N ASP A 695 0.35 -21.24 -41.29
CA ASP A 695 -0.43 -22.47 -41.48
C ASP A 695 -1.89 -22.29 -41.06
N TYR A 696 -2.68 -21.64 -41.91
CA TYR A 696 -4.11 -21.39 -41.67
C TYR A 696 -4.96 -22.64 -41.77
N ASN A 697 -4.46 -23.65 -42.55
CA ASN A 697 -5.19 -24.88 -42.85
C ASN A 697 -4.86 -26.00 -41.86
N ILE A 698 -4.02 -25.72 -40.86
CA ILE A 698 -3.58 -26.70 -39.87
C ILE A 698 -2.91 -27.92 -40.54
N SER A 699 -2.13 -27.66 -41.60
CA SER A 699 -1.44 -28.70 -42.37
C SER A 699 -0.13 -29.18 -41.73
N GLY A 700 0.42 -28.40 -40.80
CA GLY A 700 1.76 -28.59 -40.22
C GLY A 700 2.88 -28.20 -41.17
N ARG A 701 2.59 -27.43 -42.24
CA ARG A 701 3.51 -27.05 -43.31
C ARG A 701 3.49 -25.56 -43.62
N ILE A 702 4.58 -25.07 -44.20
CA ILE A 702 4.72 -23.68 -44.68
C ILE A 702 5.22 -23.73 -46.12
N THR A 703 4.77 -22.77 -46.95
CA THR A 703 5.24 -22.67 -48.32
C THR A 703 6.67 -22.15 -48.38
N LEU A 704 7.47 -22.60 -49.40
CA LEU A 704 8.83 -22.09 -49.57
C LEU A 704 8.87 -20.60 -49.87
N ILE A 705 7.83 -20.01 -50.44
CA ILE A 705 7.71 -18.59 -50.76
C ILE A 705 7.68 -17.74 -49.48
N ASP A 706 7.09 -18.24 -48.40
CA ASP A 706 7.01 -17.52 -47.14
C ASP A 706 8.32 -17.53 -46.32
N ILE A 707 9.25 -18.44 -46.62
CA ILE A 707 10.50 -18.62 -45.88
C ILE A 707 11.41 -17.37 -45.91
N PRO A 708 11.63 -16.68 -47.06
CA PRO A 708 12.44 -15.43 -47.09
C PRO A 708 11.87 -14.36 -46.17
N VAL A 709 10.55 -14.18 -46.13
CA VAL A 709 9.89 -13.20 -45.25
C VAL A 709 10.06 -13.63 -43.79
N LEU A 710 9.89 -14.93 -43.49
CA LEU A 710 10.15 -15.50 -42.17
C LEU A 710 11.58 -15.24 -41.70
N MET A 711 12.56 -15.42 -42.58
CA MET A 711 13.98 -15.15 -42.27
C MET A 711 14.24 -13.68 -41.99
N HIS A 712 13.64 -12.77 -42.74
CA HIS A 712 13.75 -11.33 -42.49
C HIS A 712 13.15 -10.93 -41.15
N MET A 713 11.98 -11.47 -40.80
CA MET A 713 11.33 -11.28 -39.51
C MET A 713 12.22 -11.79 -38.37
N LEU A 714 12.79 -12.95 -38.47
CA LEU A 714 13.71 -13.51 -37.48
C LEU A 714 14.97 -12.63 -37.30
N GLN A 715 15.50 -12.08 -38.41
CA GLN A 715 16.61 -11.14 -38.36
C GLN A 715 16.25 -9.85 -37.60
N PHE A 716 15.07 -9.29 -37.86
CA PHE A 716 14.59 -8.10 -37.17
C PHE A 716 14.42 -8.36 -35.66
N TRP A 717 13.76 -9.44 -35.29
CA TRP A 717 13.61 -9.82 -33.90
C TRP A 717 14.92 -10.14 -33.21
N ARG A 718 15.86 -10.77 -33.89
CA ARG A 718 17.22 -10.97 -33.41
C ARG A 718 17.94 -9.64 -33.11
N MET A 719 17.86 -8.70 -34.05
CA MET A 719 18.49 -7.37 -33.86
C MET A 719 17.88 -6.64 -32.66
N ALA A 720 16.58 -6.68 -32.47
CA ALA A 720 15.91 -6.15 -31.28
C ALA A 720 16.45 -6.83 -30.01
N PHE A 721 16.57 -8.15 -30.01
CA PHE A 721 17.10 -8.90 -28.86
C PHE A 721 18.57 -8.58 -28.56
N GLN A 722 19.39 -8.39 -29.57
CA GLN A 722 20.82 -8.10 -29.42
C GLN A 722 21.09 -6.78 -28.69
N LYS A 723 20.20 -5.78 -28.77
CA LYS A 723 20.32 -4.53 -28.03
C LYS A 723 20.39 -4.74 -26.50
N PHE A 724 19.83 -5.83 -25.99
CA PHE A 724 19.74 -6.12 -24.55
C PHE A 724 20.54 -7.36 -24.12
N SER A 725 21.12 -8.10 -25.03
CA SER A 725 21.79 -9.38 -24.73
C SER A 725 23.32 -9.35 -24.80
N HIS A 726 23.91 -8.23 -25.24
CA HIS A 726 25.36 -8.11 -25.44
C HIS A 726 25.98 -9.33 -26.15
N ASN A 727 25.30 -9.86 -27.18
CA ASN A 727 25.67 -11.04 -27.97
C ASN A 727 25.74 -12.38 -27.20
N SER A 728 25.29 -12.43 -25.96
CA SER A 728 25.30 -13.68 -25.16
C SER A 728 24.17 -14.64 -25.51
N GLY A 729 23.19 -14.22 -26.33
CA GLY A 729 21.95 -14.96 -26.58
C GLY A 729 21.00 -15.08 -25.37
N LYS A 730 21.31 -14.37 -24.29
CA LYS A 730 20.54 -14.37 -23.03
C LYS A 730 20.43 -12.98 -22.49
N THR A 731 19.29 -12.67 -21.88
CA THR A 731 19.09 -11.39 -21.20
C THR A 731 18.20 -11.57 -19.96
N SER A 732 18.13 -10.56 -19.11
CA SER A 732 17.22 -10.55 -17.96
C SER A 732 15.76 -10.49 -18.43
N SER A 733 14.86 -11.21 -17.77
CA SER A 733 13.42 -11.14 -18.05
C SER A 733 12.81 -9.76 -17.74
N TYR A 734 13.47 -8.93 -16.95
CA TYR A 734 13.07 -7.53 -16.75
C TYR A 734 13.11 -6.71 -18.04
N ASN A 735 13.93 -7.10 -19.00
CA ASN A 735 14.04 -6.42 -20.29
C ASN A 735 12.89 -6.76 -21.27
N LEU A 736 12.02 -7.73 -20.92
CA LEU A 736 11.01 -8.21 -21.86
C LEU A 736 10.08 -7.11 -22.40
N ARG A 737 9.66 -6.16 -21.54
CA ARG A 737 8.83 -5.02 -22.00
C ARG A 737 9.54 -4.18 -23.07
N ALA A 738 10.80 -3.84 -22.83
CA ALA A 738 11.59 -3.07 -23.80
C ALA A 738 11.87 -3.87 -25.08
N LEU A 739 12.11 -5.17 -24.95
CA LEU A 739 12.26 -6.08 -26.08
C LEU A 739 11.01 -6.18 -26.97
N LEU A 740 9.83 -6.24 -26.37
CA LEU A 740 8.56 -6.23 -27.09
C LEU A 740 8.34 -4.90 -27.81
N TRP A 741 8.64 -3.79 -27.14
CA TRP A 741 8.58 -2.47 -27.75
C TRP A 741 9.48 -2.37 -28.99
N GLU A 742 10.72 -2.83 -28.90
CA GLU A 742 11.65 -2.87 -30.03
C GLU A 742 11.17 -3.79 -31.17
N ALA A 743 10.39 -4.81 -30.88
CA ALA A 743 9.73 -5.66 -31.87
C ALA A 743 8.42 -5.05 -32.43
N GLY A 744 8.05 -3.84 -32.00
CA GLY A 744 6.82 -3.20 -32.44
C GLY A 744 5.55 -3.75 -31.75
N CYS A 745 5.67 -4.23 -30.52
CA CYS A 745 4.57 -4.75 -29.74
C CYS A 745 4.47 -4.05 -28.38
N THR A 746 3.25 -3.73 -27.93
CA THR A 746 2.94 -3.34 -26.56
C THR A 746 2.00 -4.35 -25.93
N VAL A 747 2.14 -4.56 -24.63
CA VAL A 747 1.30 -5.52 -23.91
C VAL A 747 0.95 -5.01 -22.52
N SER A 748 -0.22 -5.39 -22.05
CA SER A 748 -0.67 -5.08 -20.68
C SER A 748 0.23 -5.73 -19.63
N ASN A 749 0.22 -5.16 -18.42
CA ASN A 749 0.98 -5.71 -17.30
C ASN A 749 0.67 -7.20 -17.05
N LYS A 750 -0.58 -7.60 -17.22
CA LYS A 750 -1.04 -8.97 -17.01
C LYS A 750 -0.53 -9.93 -18.09
N VAL A 751 -0.54 -9.50 -19.34
CA VAL A 751 0.04 -10.26 -20.47
C VAL A 751 1.55 -10.36 -20.30
N LEU A 752 2.22 -9.27 -19.94
CA LEU A 752 3.67 -9.29 -19.71
C LEU A 752 4.05 -10.27 -18.59
N GLU A 753 3.31 -10.25 -17.46
CA GLU A 753 3.51 -11.22 -16.36
C GLU A 753 3.38 -12.67 -16.86
N CYS A 754 2.35 -12.95 -17.66
CA CYS A 754 2.12 -14.26 -18.24
C CYS A 754 3.28 -14.71 -19.16
N LEU A 755 3.77 -13.81 -20.01
CA LEU A 755 4.91 -14.08 -20.90
C LEU A 755 6.18 -14.40 -20.11
N VAL A 756 6.48 -13.62 -19.04
CA VAL A 756 7.63 -13.89 -18.18
C VAL A 756 7.50 -15.25 -17.51
N LEU A 757 6.33 -15.59 -16.99
CA LEU A 757 6.09 -16.88 -16.33
C LEU A 757 6.25 -18.08 -17.28
N ARG A 758 5.83 -17.93 -18.54
CA ARG A 758 5.88 -19.00 -19.54
C ARG A 758 7.26 -19.16 -20.18
N PHE A 759 7.92 -18.06 -20.52
CA PHE A 759 9.09 -18.07 -21.38
C PHE A 759 10.42 -17.76 -20.67
N ALA A 760 10.41 -17.14 -19.48
CA ALA A 760 11.64 -16.90 -18.74
C ALA A 760 11.94 -18.04 -17.77
N LYS A 761 13.13 -18.63 -17.89
CA LYS A 761 13.61 -19.64 -16.94
C LYS A 761 14.67 -19.04 -16.02
N ASN A 762 14.48 -19.16 -14.70
CA ASN A 762 15.39 -18.57 -13.72
C ASN A 762 15.66 -17.06 -13.95
N ARG A 763 14.64 -16.30 -14.33
CA ARG A 763 14.72 -14.86 -14.63
C ARG A 763 15.60 -14.52 -15.86
N ILE A 764 15.88 -15.50 -16.68
CA ILE A 764 16.66 -15.36 -17.92
C ILE A 764 15.75 -15.67 -19.10
N LEU A 765 15.79 -14.82 -20.10
CA LEU A 765 15.14 -14.99 -21.38
C LEU A 765 16.18 -15.31 -22.44
N THR A 766 15.98 -16.36 -23.21
CA THR A 766 16.79 -16.72 -24.37
C THR A 766 16.20 -16.12 -25.64
N THR A 767 17.00 -15.98 -26.70
CA THR A 767 16.51 -15.53 -28.02
C THR A 767 15.37 -16.40 -28.52
N GLU A 768 15.47 -17.71 -28.38
CA GLU A 768 14.44 -18.66 -28.81
C GLU A 768 13.11 -18.44 -28.06
N ASN A 769 13.16 -18.33 -26.73
CA ASN A 769 11.97 -18.10 -25.93
C ASN A 769 11.32 -16.73 -26.21
N TYR A 770 12.13 -15.71 -26.50
CA TYR A 770 11.64 -14.41 -26.94
C TYR A 770 10.90 -14.49 -28.27
N ILE A 771 11.48 -15.20 -29.27
CA ILE A 771 10.83 -15.38 -30.56
C ILE A 771 9.52 -16.16 -30.40
N MET A 772 9.50 -17.22 -29.59
CA MET A 772 8.27 -17.98 -29.31
C MET A 772 7.20 -17.12 -28.63
N ALA A 773 7.59 -16.21 -27.74
CA ALA A 773 6.67 -15.25 -27.12
C ALA A 773 6.04 -14.33 -28.17
N LEU A 774 6.84 -13.77 -29.08
CA LEU A 774 6.36 -12.93 -30.19
C LEU A 774 5.42 -13.70 -31.12
N VAL A 775 5.77 -14.94 -31.50
CA VAL A 775 4.90 -15.79 -32.32
C VAL A 775 3.53 -15.97 -31.67
N ARG A 776 3.49 -16.26 -30.37
CA ARG A 776 2.22 -16.42 -29.64
C ARG A 776 1.40 -15.12 -29.58
N LEU A 777 2.05 -13.97 -29.41
CA LEU A 777 1.37 -12.68 -29.45
C LEU A 777 0.75 -12.41 -30.82
N HIS A 778 1.52 -12.56 -31.90
CA HIS A 778 1.02 -12.36 -33.26
C HIS A 778 -0.15 -13.27 -33.59
N LEU A 779 -0.04 -14.57 -33.27
CA LEU A 779 -1.12 -15.54 -33.48
C LEU A 779 -2.39 -15.18 -32.69
N SER A 780 -2.23 -14.71 -31.46
CA SER A 780 -3.38 -14.31 -30.63
C SER A 780 -4.14 -13.13 -31.23
N HIS A 781 -3.39 -12.11 -31.67
CA HIS A 781 -3.97 -10.93 -32.31
C HIS A 781 -4.69 -11.28 -33.60
N GLU A 782 -4.07 -12.07 -34.46
CA GLU A 782 -4.63 -12.48 -35.74
C GLU A 782 -5.91 -13.33 -35.53
N ARG A 783 -5.88 -14.28 -34.63
CA ARG A 783 -7.06 -15.10 -34.30
C ARG A 783 -8.19 -14.25 -33.70
N TYR A 784 -7.88 -13.29 -32.86
CA TYR A 784 -8.86 -12.38 -32.30
C TYR A 784 -9.54 -11.56 -33.40
N HIS A 785 -8.77 -10.92 -34.27
CA HIS A 785 -9.32 -10.14 -35.39
C HIS A 785 -10.15 -10.99 -36.36
N ASN A 786 -9.74 -12.22 -36.65
CA ASN A 786 -10.50 -13.13 -37.49
C ASN A 786 -11.82 -13.57 -36.86
N LEU A 787 -11.88 -13.69 -35.53
CA LEU A 787 -13.11 -13.99 -34.81
C LEU A 787 -14.03 -12.76 -34.74
N ASP A 788 -13.48 -11.60 -34.46
CA ASP A 788 -14.24 -10.36 -34.33
C ASP A 788 -14.91 -9.94 -35.65
N THR A 789 -14.24 -10.21 -36.79
CA THR A 789 -14.82 -10.00 -38.13
C THR A 789 -15.92 -10.98 -38.51
N LYS A 790 -15.89 -12.19 -37.95
CA LYS A 790 -16.86 -13.26 -38.26
C LYS A 790 -18.05 -13.29 -37.31
N MET A 791 -17.88 -12.83 -36.08
CA MET A 791 -18.91 -12.83 -35.05
C MET A 791 -19.34 -11.40 -34.71
N LYS A 792 -20.64 -11.12 -34.76
CA LYS A 792 -21.20 -9.79 -34.39
C LYS A 792 -20.99 -9.41 -32.93
N SER A 793 -20.69 -10.37 -32.07
CA SER A 793 -20.31 -10.17 -30.67
C SER A 793 -19.31 -11.26 -30.25
N ASN A 794 -18.05 -10.89 -30.05
CA ASN A 794 -17.07 -11.79 -29.46
C ASN A 794 -17.15 -11.69 -27.93
N PRO A 795 -17.43 -12.76 -27.20
CA PRO A 795 -17.54 -12.74 -25.76
C PRO A 795 -16.17 -12.58 -25.06
N LEU A 796 -15.06 -12.77 -25.78
CA LEU A 796 -13.71 -12.69 -25.24
C LEU A 796 -13.08 -11.32 -25.59
N SER A 797 -12.42 -10.73 -24.64
CA SER A 797 -11.53 -9.60 -24.89
C SER A 797 -10.22 -10.06 -25.53
N LEU A 798 -9.54 -9.14 -26.23
CA LEU A 798 -8.21 -9.43 -26.78
C LEU A 798 -7.22 -9.92 -25.71
N GLU A 799 -7.25 -9.32 -24.53
CA GLU A 799 -6.39 -9.73 -23.40
C GLU A 799 -6.66 -11.19 -22.98
N GLU A 800 -7.91 -11.59 -22.85
CA GLU A 800 -8.28 -12.95 -22.50
C GLU A 800 -7.84 -13.95 -23.58
N MET A 801 -8.03 -13.63 -24.87
CA MET A 801 -7.55 -14.45 -25.98
C MET A 801 -6.02 -14.62 -25.95
N ILE A 802 -5.28 -13.54 -25.68
CA ILE A 802 -3.81 -13.60 -25.58
C ILE A 802 -3.40 -14.50 -24.40
N LEU A 803 -4.02 -14.31 -23.23
CA LEU A 803 -3.71 -15.12 -22.04
C LEU A 803 -4.00 -16.60 -22.28
N MET A 804 -5.14 -16.96 -22.85
CA MET A 804 -5.48 -18.35 -23.20
C MET A 804 -4.46 -18.96 -24.19
N THR A 805 -4.07 -18.20 -25.22
CA THR A 805 -3.11 -18.67 -26.23
C THR A 805 -1.70 -18.85 -25.66
N ILE A 806 -1.29 -18.05 -24.70
CA ILE A 806 0.03 -18.16 -24.07
C ILE A 806 0.06 -19.35 -23.10
N TYR A 807 -1.03 -19.59 -22.33
CA TYR A 807 -1.08 -20.69 -21.37
C TYR A 807 -1.30 -22.06 -22.02
N SER A 808 -1.93 -22.12 -23.18
CA SER A 808 -2.04 -23.35 -23.97
C SER A 808 -0.74 -23.65 -24.72
#